data_be5c7165561ea3e5f527a57211c10b6b
#
_entry.id   be5c7165561ea3e5f527a57211c10b6b
#
_cell.length_a   1.000
_cell.length_b   1.000
_cell.length_c   1.000
_cell.angle_alpha   90.00
_cell.angle_beta   90.00
_cell.angle_gamma   90.00
#
_symmetry.space_group_name_H-M   'P 1'
#
loop_
_entity.id
_entity.type
_entity.pdbx_description
1 polymer ?
#
loop_
_entity_poly.entity_id
_entity_poly.type
_entity_poly.pdbx_seq_one_letter_code
_entity_poly.pdbx_strand_id
1 'polypeptide(L)'
;MRAVLRAMRDGIIFALCVWGAALARYDFSLSEPSYPAIAVCSAIGFLVFTVFGTALVYRGRYYRGSGDEYIGIGALLAVSSGLMYLLGAFGPEFLRIPSSVPLTSSALAVVVIGLVGWTRSTLHNLSRSRSGRSRRTLIVGAGYHGLAAFRMMADDPHAEHVAVGFLDDDPEKSYLRIEGVRVLGTLADLPTVLEARMVDTVVLASHSLPTEKLDAIVEATRRRAVELKVLPELDALDLRERGAASHSAVALRPTSFRSVEMDDLIGRRPISTDIEEIASYLDGKTVLVTGAGGSIGSHLCKQLARFSPARVVMTDRDESGLHSTQLILEGSAMLTSEDLVLGDLRDSGFVRSLMAEVKPDIVFHAAALKHLTFLERFPDEAIKTNVGASLSLMDAAVEQGVRQLIHISTDKAADPTSVLGASKYLTERTVAALAAETGLGFMSVRFGNVLGSRGSVLGSFVAQAQAGGPLTVTAPEVRRYFMSADEACELVMQAGAIGRAGETLVLDMGEPVSIEALARRVIALSGRDDIEIEYTGLRAGEKLEEARLAAGEEDLRPRHPLITQVPIAAVSLAGVRALVVSARQAGHRRDAELVAALRRMIAAPSPEADAGSRGATGGPAVAERAAAGPATAPLSLPRILDGSQKDGSL
;
A
#
# COMPACT_ATOMS: atom_id res chain seq x y z
N MET A 1 -1.84 5.91 -37.29
CA MET A 1 -2.89 5.38 -38.18
C MET A 1 -4.27 5.28 -37.52
N ARG A 2 -4.43 4.60 -36.35
CA ARG A 2 -5.75 4.46 -35.67
C ARG A 2 -6.43 5.77 -35.23
N ALA A 3 -5.65 6.78 -34.79
CA ALA A 3 -6.19 8.10 -34.42
C ALA A 3 -6.75 8.85 -35.63
N VAL A 4 -6.03 8.85 -36.75
CA VAL A 4 -6.45 9.48 -38.00
C VAL A 4 -7.75 8.86 -38.52
N LEU A 5 -7.84 7.53 -38.53
CA LEU A 5 -9.06 6.82 -38.97
C LEU A 5 -10.30 7.17 -38.14
N ARG A 6 -10.11 7.40 -36.81
CA ARG A 6 -11.19 7.82 -35.93
C ARG A 6 -11.62 9.26 -36.20
N ALA A 7 -10.67 10.17 -36.29
CA ALA A 7 -10.93 11.55 -36.63
C ALA A 7 -11.62 11.69 -37.98
N MET A 8 -11.21 10.90 -38.98
CA MET A 8 -11.87 10.84 -40.31
C MET A 8 -13.30 10.33 -40.20
N ARG A 9 -13.55 9.23 -39.47
CA ARG A 9 -14.90 8.70 -39.28
C ARG A 9 -15.84 9.77 -38.69
N ASP A 10 -15.42 10.39 -37.60
CA ASP A 10 -16.27 11.37 -36.89
C ASP A 10 -16.39 12.68 -37.66
N GLY A 11 -15.36 13.06 -38.43
CA GLY A 11 -15.42 14.12 -39.42
C GLY A 11 -16.40 13.84 -40.56
N ILE A 12 -16.47 12.60 -41.05
CA ILE A 12 -17.47 12.18 -42.07
C ILE A 12 -18.89 12.27 -41.47
N ILE A 13 -19.08 11.81 -40.23
CA ILE A 13 -20.36 11.93 -39.54
C ILE A 13 -20.77 13.40 -39.43
N PHE A 14 -19.84 14.29 -39.04
CA PHE A 14 -20.10 15.70 -38.98
C PHE A 14 -20.49 16.27 -40.33
N ALA A 15 -19.76 15.97 -41.39
CA ALA A 15 -20.08 16.40 -42.77
C ALA A 15 -21.47 15.92 -43.20
N LEU A 16 -21.85 14.68 -42.89
CA LEU A 16 -23.19 14.15 -43.17
C LEU A 16 -24.26 14.87 -42.35
N CYS A 17 -23.96 15.27 -41.11
CA CYS A 17 -24.87 16.06 -40.30
C CYS A 17 -25.08 17.48 -40.86
N VAL A 18 -24.05 18.08 -41.46
CA VAL A 18 -24.16 19.37 -42.17
C VAL A 18 -25.12 19.24 -43.35
N TRP A 19 -24.98 18.20 -44.17
CA TRP A 19 -25.90 17.95 -45.29
C TRP A 19 -27.31 17.63 -44.80
N GLY A 20 -27.51 16.84 -43.75
CA GLY A 20 -28.81 16.55 -43.14
C GLY A 20 -29.51 17.82 -42.63
N ALA A 21 -28.75 18.70 -41.93
CA ALA A 21 -29.27 19.98 -41.46
C ALA A 21 -29.65 20.93 -42.62
N ALA A 22 -28.87 20.94 -43.70
CA ALA A 22 -29.19 21.74 -44.88
C ALA A 22 -30.43 21.23 -45.60
N LEU A 23 -30.55 19.92 -45.83
CA LEU A 23 -31.74 19.31 -46.45
C LEU A 23 -32.99 19.60 -45.61
N ALA A 24 -32.93 19.44 -44.30
CA ALA A 24 -34.06 19.77 -43.41
C ALA A 24 -34.41 21.24 -43.43
N ARG A 25 -33.43 22.13 -43.61
CA ARG A 25 -33.67 23.61 -43.71
C ARG A 25 -34.38 24.01 -45.00
N TYR A 26 -34.18 23.25 -46.08
CA TYR A 26 -34.77 23.49 -47.38
C TYR A 26 -35.91 22.55 -47.73
N ASP A 27 -36.58 21.99 -46.72
CA ASP A 27 -37.69 21.06 -46.86
C ASP A 27 -37.44 19.93 -47.88
N PHE A 28 -36.21 19.40 -47.89
CA PHE A 28 -35.67 18.37 -48.76
C PHE A 28 -35.67 18.73 -50.25
N SER A 29 -35.77 20.04 -50.62
CA SER A 29 -35.60 20.48 -51.98
C SER A 29 -34.16 20.32 -52.46
N LEU A 30 -33.91 19.69 -53.62
CA LEU A 30 -32.58 19.47 -54.19
C LEU A 30 -32.12 20.54 -55.17
N SER A 31 -32.90 21.57 -55.42
CA SER A 31 -32.63 22.60 -56.45
C SER A 31 -32.16 23.96 -55.88
N GLU A 32 -31.74 24.01 -54.63
CA GLU A 32 -31.33 25.25 -53.96
C GLU A 32 -29.96 25.74 -54.38
N PRO A 33 -29.78 27.06 -54.69
CA PRO A 33 -28.51 27.62 -55.14
C PRO A 33 -27.41 27.61 -54.08
N SER A 34 -27.72 27.35 -52.81
CA SER A 34 -26.79 27.32 -51.69
C SER A 34 -26.03 25.97 -51.54
N TYR A 35 -26.41 24.92 -52.24
CA TYR A 35 -25.76 23.61 -52.08
C TYR A 35 -24.26 23.59 -52.42
N PRO A 36 -23.75 24.29 -53.47
CA PRO A 36 -22.32 24.40 -53.70
C PRO A 36 -21.56 25.02 -52.51
N ALA A 37 -22.11 26.05 -51.87
CA ALA A 37 -21.56 26.70 -50.69
C ALA A 37 -21.55 25.73 -49.48
N ILE A 38 -22.62 24.96 -49.28
CA ILE A 38 -22.74 23.95 -48.25
C ILE A 38 -21.71 22.85 -48.46
N ALA A 39 -21.48 22.41 -49.69
CA ALA A 39 -20.48 21.39 -50.01
C ALA A 39 -19.04 21.86 -49.66
N VAL A 40 -18.69 23.10 -50.02
CA VAL A 40 -17.40 23.67 -49.68
C VAL A 40 -17.21 23.84 -48.18
N CYS A 41 -18.23 24.41 -47.49
CA CYS A 41 -18.19 24.57 -46.03
C CYS A 41 -18.13 23.24 -45.31
N SER A 42 -18.86 22.22 -45.78
CA SER A 42 -18.83 20.86 -45.24
C SER A 42 -17.44 20.22 -45.40
N ALA A 43 -16.79 20.40 -46.53
CA ALA A 43 -15.43 19.91 -46.78
C ALA A 43 -14.38 20.61 -45.89
N ILE A 44 -14.51 21.92 -45.67
CA ILE A 44 -13.66 22.68 -44.75
C ILE A 44 -13.91 22.17 -43.30
N GLY A 45 -15.16 22.04 -42.88
CA GLY A 45 -15.50 21.51 -41.57
C GLY A 45 -14.95 20.10 -41.31
N PHE A 46 -15.06 19.22 -42.31
CA PHE A 46 -14.47 17.87 -42.26
C PHE A 46 -12.95 17.94 -42.08
N LEU A 47 -12.26 18.78 -42.87
CA LEU A 47 -10.82 18.90 -42.81
C LEU A 47 -10.34 19.43 -41.46
N VAL A 48 -10.97 20.52 -40.99
CA VAL A 48 -10.68 21.13 -39.69
C VAL A 48 -10.91 20.11 -38.57
N PHE A 49 -12.07 19.45 -38.58
CA PHE A 49 -12.37 18.41 -37.58
C PHE A 49 -11.35 17.26 -37.59
N THR A 50 -10.97 16.77 -38.80
CA THR A 50 -10.03 15.65 -38.93
C THR A 50 -8.63 16.03 -38.48
N VAL A 51 -8.13 17.18 -38.85
CA VAL A 51 -6.76 17.64 -38.51
C VAL A 51 -6.68 17.92 -36.99
N PHE A 52 -7.54 18.79 -36.48
CA PHE A 52 -7.51 19.16 -35.07
C PHE A 52 -7.99 18.01 -34.16
N GLY A 53 -8.95 17.20 -34.62
CA GLY A 53 -9.36 15.98 -33.92
C GLY A 53 -8.20 15.01 -33.75
N THR A 54 -7.46 14.76 -34.82
CA THR A 54 -6.25 13.90 -34.75
C THR A 54 -5.22 14.45 -33.78
N ALA A 55 -4.96 15.76 -33.80
CA ALA A 55 -3.91 16.40 -33.00
C ALA A 55 -4.29 16.59 -31.53
N LEU A 56 -5.55 16.94 -31.22
CA LEU A 56 -5.97 17.39 -29.90
C LEU A 56 -6.80 16.35 -29.15
N VAL A 57 -7.62 15.54 -29.84
CA VAL A 57 -8.58 14.62 -29.18
C VAL A 57 -8.13 13.16 -29.28
N TYR A 58 -7.78 12.66 -30.47
CA TYR A 58 -7.59 11.24 -30.72
C TYR A 58 -6.14 10.73 -30.59
N ARG A 59 -5.16 11.60 -30.35
CA ARG A 59 -3.74 11.25 -30.24
C ARG A 59 -3.32 10.71 -28.86
N GLY A 60 -4.29 10.19 -28.08
CA GLY A 60 -4.00 9.54 -26.80
C GLY A 60 -4.12 10.45 -25.57
N ARG A 61 -4.67 11.68 -25.73
CA ARG A 61 -4.86 12.65 -24.66
C ARG A 61 -6.02 12.30 -23.72
N TYR A 62 -7.05 11.60 -24.22
CA TYR A 62 -8.25 11.24 -23.48
C TYR A 62 -8.51 9.74 -23.58
N TYR A 63 -9.05 9.18 -22.50
CA TYR A 63 -9.53 7.80 -22.48
C TYR A 63 -10.75 7.65 -23.39
N ARG A 64 -10.81 6.54 -24.13
CA ARG A 64 -11.92 6.23 -25.03
C ARG A 64 -13.24 6.11 -24.27
N GLY A 65 -14.25 6.87 -24.69
CA GLY A 65 -15.56 6.87 -24.06
C GLY A 65 -15.61 7.64 -22.74
N SER A 66 -14.55 8.37 -22.35
CA SER A 66 -14.55 9.22 -21.17
C SER A 66 -15.37 10.49 -21.43
N GLY A 67 -15.89 11.10 -20.33
CA GLY A 67 -16.54 12.40 -20.40
C GLY A 67 -15.66 13.46 -21.05
N ASP A 68 -14.34 13.42 -20.78
CA ASP A 68 -13.36 14.36 -21.34
C ASP A 68 -13.18 14.21 -22.85
N GLU A 69 -13.26 12.96 -23.40
CA GLU A 69 -13.24 12.74 -24.85
C GLU A 69 -14.48 13.39 -25.50
N TYR A 70 -15.66 13.22 -24.92
CA TYR A 70 -16.90 13.83 -25.42
C TYR A 70 -16.91 15.36 -25.29
N ILE A 71 -16.35 15.90 -24.20
CA ILE A 71 -16.15 17.35 -24.04
C ILE A 71 -15.19 17.86 -25.13
N GLY A 72 -14.10 17.17 -25.39
CA GLY A 72 -13.15 17.49 -26.44
C GLY A 72 -13.77 17.46 -27.83
N ILE A 73 -14.59 16.44 -28.14
CA ILE A 73 -15.35 16.32 -29.39
C ILE A 73 -16.36 17.46 -29.50
N GLY A 74 -17.09 17.79 -28.44
CA GLY A 74 -18.05 18.88 -28.39
C GLY A 74 -17.40 20.25 -28.64
N ALA A 75 -16.26 20.52 -28.00
CA ALA A 75 -15.47 21.73 -28.24
C ALA A 75 -15.00 21.84 -29.70
N LEU A 76 -14.53 20.72 -30.29
CA LEU A 76 -14.08 20.67 -31.67
C LEU A 76 -15.24 20.92 -32.66
N LEU A 77 -16.42 20.35 -32.39
CA LEU A 77 -17.63 20.60 -33.17
C LEU A 77 -18.05 22.07 -33.08
N ALA A 78 -17.99 22.68 -31.89
CA ALA A 78 -18.30 24.09 -31.70
C ALA A 78 -17.35 25.00 -32.48
N VAL A 79 -16.05 24.71 -32.46
CA VAL A 79 -15.05 25.45 -33.24
C VAL A 79 -15.27 25.29 -34.74
N SER A 80 -15.51 24.06 -35.22
CA SER A 80 -15.77 23.79 -36.64
C SER A 80 -17.02 24.47 -37.14
N SER A 81 -18.09 24.45 -36.34
CA SER A 81 -19.36 25.14 -36.68
C SER A 81 -19.27 26.64 -36.56
N GLY A 82 -18.53 27.17 -35.57
CA GLY A 82 -18.24 28.60 -35.46
C GLY A 82 -17.48 29.11 -36.68
N LEU A 83 -16.52 28.37 -37.18
CA LEU A 83 -15.79 28.69 -38.41
C LEU A 83 -16.73 28.69 -39.64
N MET A 84 -17.60 27.67 -39.76
CA MET A 84 -18.59 27.62 -40.85
C MET A 84 -19.57 28.78 -40.77
N TYR A 85 -20.03 29.15 -39.55
CA TYR A 85 -20.89 30.30 -39.35
C TYR A 85 -20.23 31.60 -39.76
N LEU A 86 -18.99 31.85 -39.39
CA LEU A 86 -18.23 33.03 -39.74
C LEU A 86 -17.97 33.10 -41.26
N LEU A 87 -17.62 31.98 -41.89
CA LEU A 87 -17.45 31.91 -43.34
C LEU A 87 -18.78 32.20 -44.08
N GLY A 88 -19.88 31.69 -43.58
CA GLY A 88 -21.22 31.95 -44.16
C GLY A 88 -21.72 33.38 -43.94
N ALA A 89 -21.40 34.04 -42.80
CA ALA A 89 -21.84 35.35 -42.47
C ALA A 89 -20.98 36.50 -43.08
N PHE A 90 -19.66 36.31 -43.09
CA PHE A 90 -18.69 37.35 -43.44
C PHE A 90 -17.83 36.98 -44.66
N GLY A 91 -17.97 35.76 -45.15
CA GLY A 91 -17.21 35.29 -46.29
C GLY A 91 -17.73 35.75 -47.65
N PRO A 92 -17.04 35.39 -48.75
CA PRO A 92 -17.51 35.70 -50.12
C PRO A 92 -18.90 35.17 -50.38
N GLU A 93 -19.64 35.80 -51.31
CA GLU A 93 -21.03 35.44 -51.63
C GLU A 93 -21.23 33.96 -51.98
N PHE A 94 -20.23 33.33 -52.62
CA PHE A 94 -20.27 31.91 -52.98
C PHE A 94 -20.14 30.95 -51.78
N LEU A 95 -19.80 31.43 -50.56
CA LEU A 95 -19.74 30.67 -49.32
C LEU A 95 -20.89 30.93 -48.37
N ARG A 96 -21.86 31.75 -48.75
CA ARG A 96 -23.02 32.09 -47.90
C ARG A 96 -23.93 30.89 -47.69
N ILE A 97 -24.03 30.48 -46.42
CA ILE A 97 -24.93 29.41 -45.96
C ILE A 97 -25.86 29.94 -44.89
N PRO A 98 -27.10 29.38 -44.78
CA PRO A 98 -28.02 29.79 -43.69
C PRO A 98 -27.39 29.54 -42.31
N SER A 99 -27.49 30.54 -41.44
CA SER A 99 -26.89 30.55 -40.12
C SER A 99 -27.39 29.44 -39.19
N SER A 100 -28.57 28.88 -39.47
CA SER A 100 -29.12 27.73 -38.73
C SER A 100 -28.38 26.41 -39.02
N VAL A 101 -27.80 26.23 -40.23
CA VAL A 101 -27.15 24.98 -40.65
C VAL A 101 -25.94 24.63 -39.80
N PRO A 102 -24.97 25.50 -39.53
CA PRO A 102 -23.85 25.17 -38.64
C PRO A 102 -24.29 24.81 -37.22
N LEU A 103 -25.28 25.48 -36.67
CA LEU A 103 -25.74 25.25 -35.29
C LEU A 103 -26.48 23.90 -35.14
N THR A 104 -27.43 23.65 -36.04
CA THR A 104 -28.22 22.40 -36.03
C THR A 104 -27.35 21.18 -36.39
N SER A 105 -26.37 21.32 -37.27
CA SER A 105 -25.45 20.26 -37.63
C SER A 105 -24.56 19.84 -36.46
N SER A 106 -24.09 20.78 -35.64
CA SER A 106 -23.31 20.47 -34.42
C SER A 106 -24.12 19.68 -33.40
N ALA A 107 -25.32 20.13 -33.12
CA ALA A 107 -26.22 19.46 -32.18
C ALA A 107 -26.52 18.02 -32.66
N LEU A 108 -26.81 17.87 -33.95
CA LEU A 108 -27.04 16.55 -34.56
C LEU A 108 -25.78 15.69 -34.50
N ALA A 109 -24.60 16.23 -34.78
CA ALA A 109 -23.32 15.49 -34.75
C ALA A 109 -22.98 14.99 -33.35
N VAL A 110 -23.20 15.78 -32.28
CA VAL A 110 -23.00 15.33 -30.90
C VAL A 110 -23.86 14.10 -30.60
N VAL A 111 -25.13 14.13 -30.99
CA VAL A 111 -26.06 13.02 -30.77
C VAL A 111 -25.62 11.78 -31.57
N VAL A 112 -25.31 11.93 -32.86
CA VAL A 112 -24.94 10.82 -33.73
C VAL A 112 -23.61 10.20 -33.34
N ILE A 113 -22.58 11.00 -33.08
CA ILE A 113 -21.26 10.50 -32.63
C ILE A 113 -21.40 9.80 -31.27
N GLY A 114 -22.16 10.38 -30.33
CA GLY A 114 -22.46 9.75 -29.05
C GLY A 114 -23.18 8.41 -29.20
N LEU A 115 -24.20 8.35 -30.05
CA LEU A 115 -24.96 7.11 -30.31
C LEU A 115 -24.08 6.03 -30.99
N VAL A 116 -23.25 6.41 -31.95
CA VAL A 116 -22.30 5.49 -32.60
C VAL A 116 -21.27 4.97 -31.60
N GLY A 117 -20.76 5.82 -30.72
CA GLY A 117 -19.86 5.43 -29.63
C GLY A 117 -20.52 4.43 -28.68
N TRP A 118 -21.74 4.73 -28.25
CA TRP A 118 -22.50 3.90 -27.33
C TRP A 118 -22.89 2.55 -27.94
N THR A 119 -23.42 2.51 -29.17
CA THR A 119 -23.80 1.27 -29.87
C THR A 119 -22.59 0.38 -30.11
N ARG A 120 -21.45 0.96 -30.51
CA ARG A 120 -20.22 0.19 -30.71
C ARG A 120 -19.70 -0.43 -29.40
N SER A 121 -19.71 0.31 -28.29
CA SER A 121 -19.35 -0.20 -26.98
C SER A 121 -20.25 -1.36 -26.56
N THR A 122 -21.56 -1.19 -26.74
CA THR A 122 -22.55 -2.21 -26.37
C THR A 122 -22.44 -3.46 -27.25
N LEU A 123 -22.28 -3.32 -28.59
CA LEU A 123 -22.12 -4.44 -29.51
C LEU A 123 -20.79 -5.18 -29.29
N HIS A 124 -19.72 -4.45 -28.96
CA HIS A 124 -18.42 -5.06 -28.67
C HIS A 124 -18.48 -5.93 -27.41
N ASN A 125 -19.16 -5.45 -26.36
CA ASN A 125 -19.38 -6.21 -25.14
C ASN A 125 -20.28 -7.44 -25.36
N LEU A 126 -21.31 -7.31 -26.19
CA LEU A 126 -22.20 -8.42 -26.53
C LEU A 126 -21.54 -9.50 -27.41
N SER A 127 -20.65 -9.11 -28.34
CA SER A 127 -19.95 -10.05 -29.22
C SER A 127 -18.88 -10.85 -28.44
N ARG A 128 -18.20 -10.24 -27.48
CA ARG A 128 -17.24 -10.93 -26.59
C ARG A 128 -17.92 -11.95 -25.67
N SER A 129 -19.07 -11.61 -25.12
CA SER A 129 -19.86 -12.52 -24.28
C SER A 129 -20.34 -13.79 -25.02
N ARG A 130 -20.29 -13.80 -26.34
CA ARG A 130 -20.73 -14.93 -27.21
C ARG A 130 -19.59 -15.82 -27.72
N SER A 131 -18.33 -15.39 -27.61
CA SER A 131 -17.20 -16.23 -28.01
C SER A 131 -16.94 -17.25 -26.89
N GLY A 132 -17.23 -18.51 -27.10
CA GLY A 132 -17.15 -19.60 -26.11
C GLY A 132 -15.75 -19.92 -25.57
N ARG A 133 -14.78 -19.01 -25.74
CA ARG A 133 -13.42 -19.09 -25.19
C ARG A 133 -13.16 -18.10 -24.06
N SER A 134 -14.09 -17.16 -23.78
CA SER A 134 -13.85 -16.12 -22.77
C SER A 134 -14.48 -16.53 -21.43
N ARG A 135 -13.69 -16.46 -20.34
CA ARG A 135 -14.13 -16.73 -18.98
C ARG A 135 -15.07 -15.61 -18.49
N ARG A 136 -16.23 -15.98 -18.02
CA ARG A 136 -17.25 -15.07 -17.49
C ARG A 136 -16.82 -14.58 -16.11
N THR A 137 -16.47 -13.32 -15.99
CA THR A 137 -15.83 -12.77 -14.80
C THR A 137 -16.76 -11.80 -14.07
N LEU A 138 -16.97 -12.05 -12.79
CA LEU A 138 -17.67 -11.17 -11.87
C LEU A 138 -16.66 -10.35 -11.09
N ILE A 139 -16.88 -9.03 -11.00
CA ILE A 139 -15.97 -8.12 -10.29
C ILE A 139 -16.60 -7.74 -8.94
N VAL A 140 -15.85 -7.96 -7.86
CA VAL A 140 -16.22 -7.53 -6.49
C VAL A 140 -15.59 -6.18 -6.21
N GLY A 141 -16.45 -5.17 -6.00
CA GLY A 141 -16.09 -3.75 -5.88
C GLY A 141 -16.39 -2.97 -7.16
N ALA A 142 -17.27 -1.98 -7.07
CA ALA A 142 -17.67 -1.08 -8.16
C ALA A 142 -17.07 0.35 -7.99
N GLY A 143 -15.92 0.44 -7.32
CA GLY A 143 -15.15 1.67 -7.15
C GLY A 143 -14.08 1.85 -8.23
N TYR A 144 -13.07 2.67 -7.91
CA TYR A 144 -11.93 2.95 -8.81
C TYR A 144 -11.22 1.69 -9.31
N HIS A 145 -10.89 0.76 -8.39
CA HIS A 145 -10.22 -0.49 -8.72
C HIS A 145 -11.10 -1.44 -9.55
N GLY A 146 -12.42 -1.45 -9.29
CA GLY A 146 -13.36 -2.22 -10.11
C GLY A 146 -13.44 -1.71 -11.54
N LEU A 147 -13.45 -0.39 -11.72
CA LEU A 147 -13.37 0.23 -13.04
C LEU A 147 -12.02 -0.09 -13.73
N ALA A 148 -10.92 -0.07 -13.00
CA ALA A 148 -9.60 -0.43 -13.53
C ALA A 148 -9.58 -1.90 -13.98
N ALA A 149 -10.06 -2.84 -13.14
CA ALA A 149 -10.19 -4.25 -13.50
C ALA A 149 -11.05 -4.48 -14.75
N PHE A 150 -12.18 -3.77 -14.84
CA PHE A 150 -13.05 -3.81 -16.02
C PHE A 150 -12.32 -3.32 -17.28
N ARG A 151 -11.63 -2.18 -17.20
CA ARG A 151 -10.89 -1.61 -18.35
C ARG A 151 -9.75 -2.51 -18.81
N MET A 152 -9.04 -3.15 -17.89
CA MET A 152 -8.03 -4.16 -18.22
C MET A 152 -8.61 -5.29 -19.09
N MET A 153 -9.81 -5.78 -18.73
CA MET A 153 -10.50 -6.80 -19.53
C MET A 153 -11.04 -6.25 -20.87
N ALA A 154 -11.51 -5.00 -20.89
CA ALA A 154 -12.16 -4.40 -22.04
C ALA A 154 -11.17 -3.93 -23.12
N ASP A 155 -9.98 -3.48 -22.75
CA ASP A 155 -8.99 -2.90 -23.66
C ASP A 155 -8.08 -3.94 -24.32
N ASP A 156 -8.02 -5.18 -23.82
CA ASP A 156 -7.24 -6.24 -24.44
C ASP A 156 -8.04 -7.02 -25.48
N PRO A 157 -7.60 -7.00 -26.76
CA PRO A 157 -8.23 -7.78 -27.82
C PRO A 157 -8.16 -9.31 -27.61
N HIS A 158 -7.20 -9.76 -26.81
CA HIS A 158 -6.96 -11.18 -26.50
C HIS A 158 -7.41 -11.56 -25.09
N ALA A 159 -8.22 -10.70 -24.41
CA ALA A 159 -8.66 -10.95 -23.05
C ALA A 159 -9.36 -12.29 -22.92
N GLU A 160 -8.84 -13.12 -22.03
CA GLU A 160 -9.49 -14.37 -21.62
C GLU A 160 -10.72 -14.13 -20.73
N HIS A 161 -10.87 -12.93 -20.18
CA HIS A 161 -11.90 -12.54 -19.22
C HIS A 161 -12.92 -11.57 -19.82
N VAL A 162 -14.21 -11.79 -19.54
CA VAL A 162 -15.32 -10.90 -19.91
C VAL A 162 -16.15 -10.59 -18.67
N ALA A 163 -16.23 -9.31 -18.30
CA ALA A 163 -17.03 -8.87 -17.16
C ALA A 163 -18.52 -9.08 -17.39
N VAL A 164 -19.17 -9.83 -16.51
CA VAL A 164 -20.62 -10.13 -16.55
C VAL A 164 -21.42 -9.28 -15.56
N GLY A 165 -20.76 -8.62 -14.61
CA GLY A 165 -21.36 -7.75 -13.61
C GLY A 165 -20.38 -7.32 -12.55
N PHE A 166 -20.86 -6.43 -11.67
CA PHE A 166 -20.21 -6.00 -10.45
C PHE A 166 -21.05 -6.35 -9.24
N LEU A 167 -20.42 -6.56 -8.09
CA LEU A 167 -21.07 -6.56 -6.78
C LEU A 167 -20.43 -5.47 -5.92
N ASP A 168 -21.25 -4.69 -5.21
CA ASP A 168 -20.78 -3.66 -4.28
C ASP A 168 -21.82 -3.46 -3.17
N ASP A 169 -21.35 -3.33 -1.93
CA ASP A 169 -22.23 -3.16 -0.76
C ASP A 169 -22.69 -1.72 -0.54
N ASP A 170 -22.17 -0.77 -1.32
CA ASP A 170 -22.58 0.62 -1.27
C ASP A 170 -23.97 0.79 -1.91
N PRO A 171 -24.99 1.18 -1.14
CA PRO A 171 -26.36 1.35 -1.65
C PRO A 171 -26.47 2.37 -2.80
N GLU A 172 -25.60 3.38 -2.81
CA GLU A 172 -25.59 4.41 -3.86
C GLU A 172 -25.17 3.85 -5.22
N LYS A 173 -24.49 2.71 -5.24
CA LYS A 173 -24.01 2.04 -6.46
C LYS A 173 -24.97 0.98 -7.00
N SER A 174 -26.04 0.64 -6.28
CA SER A 174 -26.94 -0.48 -6.61
C SER A 174 -27.56 -0.39 -8.02
N TYR A 175 -27.69 0.81 -8.57
CA TYR A 175 -28.24 1.05 -9.93
C TYR A 175 -27.18 1.44 -10.96
N LEU A 176 -25.91 1.48 -10.56
CA LEU A 176 -24.84 1.96 -11.42
C LEU A 176 -24.61 1.03 -12.61
N ARG A 177 -24.29 1.63 -13.75
CA ARG A 177 -23.73 0.92 -14.90
C ARG A 177 -22.35 1.48 -15.21
N ILE A 178 -21.34 0.67 -15.05
CA ILE A 178 -19.96 1.02 -15.35
C ILE A 178 -19.67 0.57 -16.79
N GLU A 179 -19.55 1.54 -17.69
CA GLU A 179 -19.34 1.32 -19.14
C GLU A 179 -20.28 0.27 -19.75
N GLY A 180 -21.55 0.29 -19.33
CA GLY A 180 -22.60 -0.60 -19.83
C GLY A 180 -22.82 -1.88 -19.02
N VAL A 181 -21.91 -2.26 -18.13
CA VAL A 181 -22.04 -3.42 -17.23
C VAL A 181 -22.67 -3.01 -15.90
N ARG A 182 -23.66 -3.77 -15.45
CA ARG A 182 -24.45 -3.45 -14.25
C ARG A 182 -23.78 -3.89 -12.96
N VAL A 183 -24.02 -3.15 -11.88
CA VAL A 183 -23.95 -3.66 -10.51
C VAL A 183 -25.17 -4.56 -10.30
N LEU A 184 -24.94 -5.83 -9.98
CA LEU A 184 -25.95 -6.88 -9.93
C LEU A 184 -26.57 -7.04 -8.54
N GLY A 185 -25.93 -6.47 -7.52
CA GLY A 185 -26.34 -6.55 -6.13
C GLY A 185 -25.19 -6.31 -5.17
N THR A 186 -25.40 -6.71 -3.93
CA THR A 186 -24.43 -6.68 -2.83
C THR A 186 -23.63 -7.98 -2.76
N LEU A 187 -22.63 -8.04 -1.87
CA LEU A 187 -21.87 -9.27 -1.62
C LEU A 187 -22.74 -10.42 -1.09
N ALA A 188 -23.85 -10.11 -0.39
CA ALA A 188 -24.81 -11.12 0.06
C ALA A 188 -25.49 -11.87 -1.12
N ASP A 189 -25.61 -11.21 -2.28
CA ASP A 189 -26.20 -11.80 -3.48
C ASP A 189 -25.23 -12.67 -4.28
N LEU A 190 -23.96 -12.75 -3.88
CA LEU A 190 -22.91 -13.49 -4.59
C LEU A 190 -23.31 -14.93 -4.94
N PRO A 191 -23.84 -15.77 -4.02
CA PRO A 191 -24.21 -17.15 -4.34
C PRO A 191 -25.25 -17.25 -5.46
N THR A 192 -26.22 -16.35 -5.46
CA THR A 192 -27.30 -16.30 -6.47
C THR A 192 -26.78 -15.82 -7.82
N VAL A 193 -25.89 -14.81 -7.81
CA VAL A 193 -25.30 -14.25 -9.03
C VAL A 193 -24.35 -15.24 -9.71
N LEU A 194 -23.55 -15.99 -8.94
CA LEU A 194 -22.66 -17.02 -9.47
C LEU A 194 -23.44 -18.05 -10.29
N GLU A 195 -24.60 -18.48 -9.80
CA GLU A 195 -25.47 -19.44 -10.47
C GLU A 195 -26.20 -18.83 -11.69
N ALA A 196 -26.89 -17.71 -11.47
CA ALA A 196 -27.70 -17.07 -12.51
C ALA A 196 -26.88 -16.57 -13.71
N ARG A 197 -25.61 -16.27 -13.52
CA ARG A 197 -24.72 -15.71 -14.55
C ARG A 197 -23.67 -16.69 -15.06
N MET A 198 -23.64 -17.95 -14.60
CA MET A 198 -22.63 -18.95 -14.97
C MET A 198 -21.21 -18.31 -14.94
N VAL A 199 -20.80 -17.87 -13.76
CA VAL A 199 -19.52 -17.18 -13.56
C VAL A 199 -18.40 -18.21 -13.49
N ASP A 200 -17.32 -18.00 -14.25
CA ASP A 200 -16.13 -18.86 -14.25
C ASP A 200 -15.05 -18.32 -13.30
N THR A 201 -14.99 -16.99 -13.14
CA THR A 201 -13.96 -16.31 -12.35
C THR A 201 -14.57 -15.15 -11.56
N VAL A 202 -14.20 -15.01 -10.30
CA VAL A 202 -14.45 -13.82 -9.47
C VAL A 202 -13.16 -13.04 -9.31
N VAL A 203 -13.18 -11.73 -9.55
CA VAL A 203 -12.05 -10.84 -9.33
C VAL A 203 -12.34 -9.92 -8.16
N LEU A 204 -11.50 -9.99 -7.11
CA LEU A 204 -11.52 -9.03 -6.02
C LEU A 204 -10.83 -7.75 -6.47
N ALA A 205 -11.59 -6.68 -6.57
CA ALA A 205 -11.10 -5.35 -6.91
C ALA A 205 -11.23 -4.37 -5.73
N SER A 206 -11.43 -4.90 -4.51
CA SER A 206 -11.46 -4.14 -3.28
C SER A 206 -10.42 -4.69 -2.32
N HIS A 207 -9.47 -3.86 -1.90
CA HIS A 207 -8.39 -4.24 -0.98
C HIS A 207 -8.76 -4.10 0.50
N SER A 208 -9.97 -3.58 0.82
CA SER A 208 -10.41 -3.30 2.19
C SER A 208 -11.69 -4.03 2.57
N LEU A 209 -11.82 -5.30 2.17
CA LEU A 209 -12.97 -6.11 2.55
C LEU A 209 -12.82 -6.58 4.00
N PRO A 210 -13.90 -6.45 4.84
CA PRO A 210 -13.92 -7.08 6.15
C PRO A 210 -13.70 -8.59 6.02
N THR A 211 -13.00 -9.14 6.98
CA THR A 211 -12.62 -10.56 7.05
C THR A 211 -13.81 -11.52 6.83
N GLU A 212 -14.96 -11.22 7.46
CA GLU A 212 -16.18 -12.01 7.36
C GLU A 212 -16.76 -12.06 5.94
N LYS A 213 -16.69 -10.94 5.22
CA LYS A 213 -17.14 -10.86 3.82
C LYS A 213 -16.21 -11.63 2.90
N LEU A 214 -14.92 -11.59 3.18
CA LEU A 214 -13.93 -12.35 2.43
C LEU A 214 -14.12 -13.86 2.61
N ASP A 215 -14.40 -14.31 3.84
CA ASP A 215 -14.74 -15.72 4.12
C ASP A 215 -15.97 -16.17 3.35
N ALA A 216 -17.01 -15.32 3.29
CA ALA A 216 -18.22 -15.61 2.53
C ALA A 216 -17.93 -15.72 1.02
N ILE A 217 -17.04 -14.88 0.46
CA ILE A 217 -16.64 -14.95 -0.95
C ILE A 217 -15.87 -16.24 -1.24
N VAL A 218 -14.86 -16.57 -0.41
CA VAL A 218 -14.06 -17.78 -0.55
C VAL A 218 -14.94 -19.01 -0.52
N GLU A 219 -15.85 -19.09 0.45
CA GLU A 219 -16.76 -20.22 0.58
C GLU A 219 -17.77 -20.32 -0.60
N ALA A 220 -18.32 -19.20 -1.06
CA ALA A 220 -19.26 -19.18 -2.18
C ALA A 220 -18.59 -19.59 -3.50
N THR A 221 -17.36 -19.13 -3.76
CA THR A 221 -16.59 -19.49 -4.95
C THR A 221 -16.15 -20.96 -4.91
N ARG A 222 -15.69 -21.43 -3.74
CA ARG A 222 -15.30 -22.83 -3.54
C ARG A 222 -16.44 -23.80 -3.84
N ARG A 223 -17.63 -23.59 -3.25
CA ARG A 223 -18.80 -24.47 -3.44
C ARG A 223 -19.19 -24.66 -4.89
N ARG A 224 -18.81 -23.75 -5.78
CA ARG A 224 -19.17 -23.78 -7.20
C ARG A 224 -17.97 -24.01 -8.13
N ALA A 225 -16.79 -24.29 -7.59
CA ALA A 225 -15.54 -24.43 -8.33
C ALA A 225 -15.26 -23.22 -9.25
N VAL A 226 -15.59 -22.01 -8.78
CA VAL A 226 -15.33 -20.73 -9.45
C VAL A 226 -13.94 -20.24 -9.04
N GLU A 227 -13.12 -19.90 -10.03
CA GLU A 227 -11.77 -19.39 -9.78
C GLU A 227 -11.82 -18.01 -9.11
N LEU A 228 -11.08 -17.82 -8.01
CA LEU A 228 -10.96 -16.55 -7.33
C LEU A 228 -9.62 -15.89 -7.66
N LYS A 229 -9.64 -14.65 -8.13
CA LYS A 229 -8.48 -13.83 -8.47
C LYS A 229 -8.53 -12.47 -7.79
N VAL A 230 -7.38 -11.82 -7.70
CA VAL A 230 -7.24 -10.46 -7.14
C VAL A 230 -6.64 -9.54 -8.19
N LEU A 231 -7.10 -8.29 -8.19
CA LEU A 231 -6.43 -7.21 -8.89
C LEU A 231 -5.19 -6.81 -8.07
N PRO A 232 -3.97 -6.88 -8.61
CA PRO A 232 -2.77 -6.39 -7.93
C PRO A 232 -2.91 -4.90 -7.56
N GLU A 233 -2.29 -4.48 -6.46
CA GLU A 233 -2.22 -3.07 -6.11
C GLU A 233 -1.52 -2.29 -7.23
N LEU A 234 -2.20 -1.24 -7.69
CA LEU A 234 -1.64 -0.30 -8.65
C LEU A 234 -0.86 0.74 -7.85
N ASP A 235 0.42 0.52 -7.66
CA ASP A 235 1.30 1.45 -6.96
C ASP A 235 1.14 2.87 -7.50
N ALA A 236 0.79 3.81 -6.63
CA ALA A 236 0.59 5.22 -7.00
C ALA A 236 1.88 5.87 -7.54
N LEU A 237 3.05 5.35 -7.18
CA LEU A 237 4.36 5.76 -7.69
C LEU A 237 4.58 5.27 -9.13
N ASP A 238 4.21 4.05 -9.44
CA ASP A 238 4.25 3.49 -10.81
C ASP A 238 3.40 4.31 -11.79
N LEU A 239 2.31 4.92 -11.30
CA LEU A 239 1.45 5.80 -12.11
C LEU A 239 2.07 7.21 -12.31
N ARG A 240 2.86 7.73 -11.35
CA ARG A 240 3.55 9.02 -11.47
C ARG A 240 4.80 8.94 -12.35
N GLU A 241 5.62 7.91 -12.21
CA GLU A 241 6.80 7.70 -13.06
C GLU A 241 6.42 7.41 -14.51
N ARG A 242 5.34 6.67 -14.76
CA ARG A 242 4.83 6.37 -16.10
C ARG A 242 4.09 7.53 -16.75
N GLY A 243 3.56 8.47 -15.98
CA GLY A 243 2.91 9.69 -16.48
C GLY A 243 3.86 10.73 -17.04
N ALA A 244 5.14 10.73 -16.62
CA ALA A 244 6.13 11.72 -17.04
C ALA A 244 6.98 11.28 -18.25
N ALA A 245 7.12 9.98 -18.51
CA ALA A 245 8.10 9.49 -19.48
C ALA A 245 7.55 8.75 -20.72
N SER A 246 6.27 8.35 -20.77
CA SER A 246 5.77 7.70 -21.99
C SER A 246 4.28 7.91 -22.22
N HIS A 247 3.97 8.47 -23.39
CA HIS A 247 2.64 8.57 -23.99
C HIS A 247 2.11 7.22 -24.52
N SER A 248 2.74 6.12 -24.14
CA SER A 248 2.24 4.76 -24.37
C SER A 248 1.63 4.26 -23.08
N ALA A 249 0.30 4.30 -23.00
CA ALA A 249 -0.42 3.46 -22.05
C ALA A 249 0.14 2.04 -22.19
N VAL A 250 0.96 1.60 -21.23
CA VAL A 250 1.30 0.19 -21.08
C VAL A 250 -0.04 -0.46 -20.80
N ALA A 251 -0.60 -1.12 -21.82
CA ALA A 251 -1.78 -1.93 -21.66
C ALA A 251 -1.47 -2.94 -20.56
N LEU A 252 -2.04 -2.73 -19.36
CA LEU A 252 -2.07 -3.73 -18.32
C LEU A 252 -2.69 -4.96 -18.98
N ARG A 253 -1.92 -6.02 -19.17
CA ARG A 253 -2.42 -7.22 -19.84
C ARG A 253 -3.35 -7.98 -18.89
N PRO A 254 -4.36 -8.72 -19.39
CA PRO A 254 -5.26 -9.53 -18.56
C PRO A 254 -4.56 -10.66 -17.78
N THR A 255 -3.32 -10.97 -18.12
CA THR A 255 -2.40 -11.79 -17.32
C THR A 255 -2.03 -11.14 -15.97
N SER A 256 -2.52 -9.94 -15.70
CA SER A 256 -2.27 -9.19 -14.46
C SER A 256 -3.18 -9.59 -13.29
N PHE A 257 -4.28 -10.34 -13.52
CA PHE A 257 -5.04 -10.91 -12.41
C PHE A 257 -4.25 -12.09 -11.85
N ARG A 258 -3.77 -11.93 -10.61
CA ARG A 258 -3.08 -13.01 -9.92
C ARG A 258 -4.05 -13.90 -9.14
N SER A 259 -3.66 -15.13 -8.89
CA SER A 259 -4.35 -15.98 -7.94
C SER A 259 -4.36 -15.30 -6.57
N VAL A 260 -5.41 -15.57 -5.77
CA VAL A 260 -5.48 -15.08 -4.40
C VAL A 260 -4.28 -15.61 -3.63
N GLU A 261 -3.49 -14.70 -3.10
CA GLU A 261 -2.46 -15.01 -2.14
C GLU A 261 -3.02 -14.90 -0.73
N MET A 262 -2.31 -15.48 0.23
CA MET A 262 -2.77 -15.48 1.61
C MET A 262 -2.82 -14.07 2.23
N ASP A 263 -2.01 -13.16 1.72
CA ASP A 263 -1.97 -11.76 2.13
C ASP A 263 -3.31 -11.05 1.82
N ASP A 264 -3.95 -11.41 0.72
CA ASP A 264 -5.27 -10.89 0.32
C ASP A 264 -6.41 -11.30 1.26
N LEU A 265 -6.22 -12.40 1.99
CA LEU A 265 -7.26 -13.00 2.85
C LEU A 265 -7.36 -12.37 4.25
N ILE A 266 -6.57 -11.37 4.56
CA ILE A 266 -6.53 -10.77 5.90
C ILE A 266 -7.31 -9.45 5.98
N GLY A 267 -7.87 -8.98 4.87
CA GLY A 267 -8.82 -7.85 4.87
C GLY A 267 -8.19 -6.51 5.28
N ARG A 268 -7.12 -6.07 4.60
CA ARG A 268 -6.35 -4.90 5.01
C ARG A 268 -6.86 -3.57 4.49
N ARG A 269 -6.53 -2.50 5.24
CA ARG A 269 -6.75 -1.11 4.84
C ARG A 269 -5.53 -0.58 4.09
N PRO A 270 -5.72 0.27 3.06
CA PRO A 270 -4.61 0.98 2.43
C PRO A 270 -3.87 1.84 3.45
N ILE A 271 -2.54 1.79 3.41
CA ILE A 271 -1.69 2.63 4.25
C ILE A 271 -1.53 3.99 3.57
N SER A 272 -1.53 5.04 4.38
CA SER A 272 -1.14 6.38 3.96
C SER A 272 0.16 6.74 4.66
N THR A 273 1.26 6.79 3.91
CA THR A 273 2.57 7.26 4.37
C THR A 273 2.89 8.61 3.73
N ASP A 274 3.67 9.43 4.40
CA ASP A 274 4.18 10.69 3.87
C ASP A 274 5.48 10.43 3.09
N ILE A 275 5.33 10.25 1.78
CA ILE A 275 6.44 9.95 0.86
C ILE A 275 7.48 11.07 0.87
N GLU A 276 7.07 12.34 1.00
CA GLU A 276 7.98 13.49 1.00
C GLU A 276 8.81 13.51 2.29
N GLU A 277 8.20 13.20 3.44
CA GLU A 277 8.89 13.12 4.72
C GLU A 277 9.91 11.97 4.71
N ILE A 278 9.54 10.79 4.18
CA ILE A 278 10.45 9.65 4.01
C ILE A 278 11.59 10.00 3.06
N ALA A 279 11.31 10.56 1.90
CA ALA A 279 12.32 10.94 0.92
C ALA A 279 13.32 11.95 1.50
N SER A 280 12.84 12.92 2.29
CA SER A 280 13.68 13.98 2.84
C SER A 280 14.83 13.48 3.75
N TYR A 281 14.63 12.36 4.44
CA TYR A 281 15.68 11.84 5.32
C TYR A 281 16.55 10.75 4.69
N LEU A 282 16.08 10.10 3.59
CA LEU A 282 16.79 9.02 2.90
C LEU A 282 17.62 9.50 1.70
N ASP A 283 17.19 10.58 1.03
CA ASP A 283 17.83 11.07 -0.19
C ASP A 283 19.31 11.39 0.03
N GLY A 284 20.16 10.84 -0.84
CA GLY A 284 21.61 11.01 -0.80
C GLY A 284 22.32 10.40 0.43
N LYS A 285 21.66 9.54 1.23
CA LYS A 285 22.22 8.92 2.43
C LYS A 285 22.85 7.56 2.17
N THR A 286 23.89 7.23 2.92
CA THR A 286 24.38 5.86 3.01
C THR A 286 23.59 5.11 4.07
N VAL A 287 22.87 4.07 3.65
CA VAL A 287 21.99 3.26 4.50
C VAL A 287 22.59 1.87 4.68
N LEU A 288 22.71 1.40 5.91
CA LEU A 288 23.08 0.01 6.22
C LEU A 288 21.83 -0.76 6.66
N VAL A 289 21.55 -1.88 6.00
CA VAL A 289 20.49 -2.81 6.41
C VAL A 289 21.15 -4.10 6.91
N THR A 290 20.91 -4.42 8.18
CA THR A 290 21.39 -5.69 8.76
C THR A 290 20.25 -6.70 8.79
N GLY A 291 20.57 -7.99 8.64
CA GLY A 291 19.54 -9.00 8.43
C GLY A 291 18.90 -8.87 7.04
N ALA A 292 19.65 -8.35 6.08
CA ALA A 292 19.17 -8.03 4.74
C ALA A 292 18.69 -9.26 3.94
N GLY A 293 19.22 -10.44 4.25
CA GLY A 293 18.73 -11.71 3.70
C GLY A 293 17.42 -12.19 4.34
N GLY A 294 16.96 -11.56 5.45
CA GLY A 294 15.71 -11.88 6.12
C GLY A 294 14.47 -11.34 5.41
N SER A 295 13.27 -11.76 5.86
CA SER A 295 12.01 -11.32 5.23
C SER A 295 11.79 -9.81 5.33
N ILE A 296 12.08 -9.18 6.47
CA ILE A 296 11.94 -7.73 6.64
C ILE A 296 13.09 -6.99 5.97
N GLY A 297 14.33 -7.45 6.16
CA GLY A 297 15.51 -6.79 5.60
C GLY A 297 15.47 -6.72 4.08
N SER A 298 15.07 -7.80 3.40
CA SER A 298 14.96 -7.84 1.93
C SER A 298 13.90 -6.88 1.40
N HIS A 299 12.73 -6.79 2.07
CA HIS A 299 11.68 -5.85 1.68
C HIS A 299 12.08 -4.39 1.98
N LEU A 300 12.77 -4.13 3.11
CA LEU A 300 13.34 -2.81 3.38
C LEU A 300 14.32 -2.39 2.28
N CYS A 301 15.25 -3.26 1.87
CA CYS A 301 16.17 -2.97 0.78
C CYS A 301 15.45 -2.63 -0.51
N LYS A 302 14.41 -3.41 -0.87
CA LYS A 302 13.57 -3.16 -2.05
C LYS A 302 12.88 -1.79 -1.99
N GLN A 303 12.32 -1.42 -0.86
CA GLN A 303 11.60 -0.16 -0.72
C GLN A 303 12.56 1.04 -0.62
N LEU A 304 13.66 0.92 0.11
CA LEU A 304 14.70 1.96 0.21
C LEU A 304 15.24 2.36 -1.16
N ALA A 305 15.41 1.42 -2.09
CA ALA A 305 15.87 1.69 -3.45
C ALA A 305 14.98 2.69 -4.22
N ARG A 306 13.73 2.87 -3.80
CA ARG A 306 12.76 3.81 -4.40
C ARG A 306 13.00 5.28 -3.99
N PHE A 307 13.77 5.53 -2.93
CA PHE A 307 13.97 6.86 -2.34
C PHE A 307 15.34 7.48 -2.66
N SER A 308 16.02 6.99 -3.68
CA SER A 308 17.31 7.52 -4.17
C SER A 308 18.39 7.70 -3.09
N PRO A 309 18.62 6.72 -2.19
CA PRO A 309 19.77 6.78 -1.28
C PRO A 309 21.07 6.80 -2.10
N ALA A 310 22.12 7.40 -1.57
CA ALA A 310 23.42 7.36 -2.22
C ALA A 310 23.97 5.93 -2.29
N ARG A 311 23.68 5.11 -1.26
CA ARG A 311 24.13 3.73 -1.17
C ARG A 311 23.25 2.93 -0.21
N VAL A 312 22.92 1.66 -0.54
CA VAL A 312 22.25 0.69 0.38
C VAL A 312 23.16 -0.50 0.57
N VAL A 313 23.81 -0.57 1.72
CA VAL A 313 24.69 -1.70 2.07
C VAL A 313 23.88 -2.76 2.82
N MET A 314 23.99 -4.00 2.37
CA MET A 314 23.23 -5.14 2.83
C MET A 314 24.15 -6.13 3.54
N THR A 315 23.90 -6.41 4.82
CA THR A 315 24.68 -7.43 5.54
C THR A 315 23.79 -8.49 6.17
N ASP A 316 24.21 -9.73 6.02
CA ASP A 316 23.60 -10.90 6.65
C ASP A 316 24.66 -12.00 6.80
N ARG A 317 24.40 -12.96 7.68
CA ARG A 317 25.16 -14.22 7.76
C ARG A 317 24.59 -15.33 6.86
N ASP A 318 23.39 -15.14 6.32
CA ASP A 318 22.70 -16.03 5.39
C ASP A 318 23.08 -15.68 3.93
N GLU A 319 24.04 -16.38 3.37
CA GLU A 319 24.48 -16.24 1.99
C GLU A 319 23.31 -16.37 0.99
N SER A 320 22.49 -17.41 1.16
CA SER A 320 21.32 -17.64 0.28
C SER A 320 20.27 -16.53 0.39
N GLY A 321 20.13 -15.96 1.59
CA GLY A 321 19.28 -14.80 1.81
C GLY A 321 19.78 -13.57 1.07
N LEU A 322 21.07 -13.26 1.13
CA LEU A 322 21.68 -12.14 0.39
C LEU A 322 21.54 -12.32 -1.13
N HIS A 323 21.82 -13.54 -1.63
CA HIS A 323 21.61 -13.87 -3.04
C HIS A 323 20.17 -13.61 -3.48
N SER A 324 19.19 -14.06 -2.70
CA SER A 324 17.77 -13.84 -3.02
C SER A 324 17.40 -12.35 -3.00
N THR A 325 17.97 -11.57 -2.08
CA THR A 325 17.72 -10.13 -1.98
C THR A 325 18.30 -9.40 -3.20
N GLN A 326 19.52 -9.70 -3.63
CA GLN A 326 20.08 -9.12 -4.84
C GLN A 326 19.25 -9.46 -6.09
N LEU A 327 18.80 -10.71 -6.21
CA LEU A 327 17.94 -11.13 -7.32
C LEU A 327 16.65 -10.33 -7.39
N ILE A 328 16.05 -10.01 -6.24
CA ILE A 328 14.83 -9.17 -6.16
C ILE A 328 15.12 -7.73 -6.58
N LEU A 329 16.27 -7.17 -6.18
CA LEU A 329 16.62 -5.77 -6.45
C LEU A 329 17.09 -5.53 -7.88
N GLU A 330 17.92 -6.41 -8.42
CA GLU A 330 18.64 -6.19 -9.67
C GLU A 330 18.17 -7.10 -10.82
N GLY A 331 17.26 -8.06 -10.54
CA GLY A 331 16.84 -9.06 -11.51
C GLY A 331 17.93 -10.09 -11.87
N SER A 332 19.14 -9.96 -11.30
CA SER A 332 20.26 -10.87 -11.43
C SER A 332 21.04 -10.95 -10.10
N ALA A 333 21.62 -12.07 -9.80
CA ALA A 333 22.37 -12.26 -8.55
C ALA A 333 23.79 -12.77 -8.86
N MET A 334 24.63 -11.86 -9.35
CA MET A 334 26.05 -12.15 -9.68
C MET A 334 26.96 -12.08 -8.46
N LEU A 335 26.46 -11.56 -7.31
CA LEU A 335 27.18 -11.42 -6.03
C LEU A 335 28.50 -10.62 -6.14
N THR A 336 28.59 -9.73 -7.12
CA THR A 336 29.78 -8.91 -7.39
C THR A 336 29.70 -7.52 -6.79
N SER A 337 28.54 -7.15 -6.20
CA SER A 337 28.36 -5.84 -5.60
C SER A 337 29.12 -5.71 -4.29
N GLU A 338 29.86 -4.62 -4.11
CA GLU A 338 30.52 -4.25 -2.86
C GLU A 338 29.52 -3.90 -1.75
N ASP A 339 28.24 -3.72 -2.09
CA ASP A 339 27.15 -3.42 -1.14
C ASP A 339 26.58 -4.69 -0.49
N LEU A 340 27.02 -5.87 -0.92
CA LEU A 340 26.67 -7.16 -0.33
C LEU A 340 27.78 -7.62 0.61
N VAL A 341 27.52 -7.61 1.91
CA VAL A 341 28.52 -7.94 2.94
C VAL A 341 28.08 -9.18 3.72
N LEU A 342 28.77 -10.28 3.53
CA LEU A 342 28.55 -11.53 4.27
C LEU A 342 29.28 -11.48 5.60
N GLY A 343 28.56 -11.61 6.73
CA GLY A 343 29.18 -11.65 8.04
C GLY A 343 28.22 -11.82 9.21
N ASP A 344 28.74 -12.15 10.39
CA ASP A 344 27.95 -12.40 11.60
C ASP A 344 28.13 -11.23 12.59
N LEU A 345 27.02 -10.55 12.92
CA LEU A 345 27.01 -9.43 13.86
C LEU A 345 27.40 -9.83 15.31
N ARG A 346 27.48 -11.11 15.64
CA ARG A 346 27.97 -11.58 16.92
C ARG A 346 29.50 -11.43 17.05
N ASP A 347 30.18 -11.29 15.91
CA ASP A 347 31.59 -10.94 15.86
C ASP A 347 31.76 -9.42 15.93
N SER A 348 32.17 -8.91 17.09
CA SER A 348 32.37 -7.48 17.30
C SER A 348 33.53 -6.90 16.47
N GLY A 349 34.51 -7.72 16.05
CA GLY A 349 35.58 -7.31 15.15
C GLY A 349 35.03 -7.01 13.75
N PHE A 350 34.25 -7.95 13.22
CA PHE A 350 33.53 -7.76 11.96
C PHE A 350 32.65 -6.50 11.98
N VAL A 351 31.84 -6.34 13.04
CA VAL A 351 30.94 -5.19 13.15
C VAL A 351 31.70 -3.86 13.12
N ARG A 352 32.80 -3.72 13.89
CA ARG A 352 33.61 -2.50 13.87
C ARG A 352 34.23 -2.22 12.51
N SER A 353 34.74 -3.25 11.83
CA SER A 353 35.32 -3.13 10.50
C SER A 353 34.26 -2.69 9.48
N LEU A 354 33.09 -3.33 9.47
CA LEU A 354 31.96 -2.98 8.62
C LEU A 354 31.55 -1.53 8.81
N MET A 355 31.33 -1.10 10.05
CA MET A 355 30.89 0.27 10.37
C MET A 355 31.93 1.33 10.00
N ALA A 356 33.22 1.03 10.19
CA ALA A 356 34.33 1.92 9.82
C ALA A 356 34.49 2.06 8.30
N GLU A 357 34.22 1.00 7.54
CA GLU A 357 34.29 0.99 6.08
C GLU A 357 33.08 1.67 5.45
N VAL A 358 31.87 1.29 5.88
CA VAL A 358 30.60 1.78 5.30
C VAL A 358 30.29 3.22 5.71
N LYS A 359 30.56 3.57 6.98
CA LYS A 359 30.22 4.88 7.59
C LYS A 359 28.77 5.29 7.30
N PRO A 360 27.79 4.48 7.69
CA PRO A 360 26.40 4.74 7.34
C PRO A 360 25.87 5.99 8.06
N ASP A 361 25.03 6.77 7.37
CA ASP A 361 24.23 7.83 7.99
C ASP A 361 23.09 7.22 8.81
N ILE A 362 22.49 6.13 8.28
CA ILE A 362 21.30 5.50 8.82
C ILE A 362 21.50 3.97 8.87
N VAL A 363 21.08 3.35 9.97
CA VAL A 363 21.10 1.89 10.12
C VAL A 363 19.70 1.37 10.37
N PHE A 364 19.23 0.45 9.53
CA PHE A 364 18.05 -0.39 9.80
C PHE A 364 18.51 -1.75 10.31
N HIS A 365 18.25 -2.00 11.59
CA HIS A 365 18.70 -3.23 12.26
C HIS A 365 17.58 -4.26 12.32
N ALA A 366 17.49 -5.13 11.29
CA ALA A 366 16.49 -6.19 11.19
C ALA A 366 17.03 -7.59 11.51
N ALA A 367 18.31 -7.73 11.81
CA ALA A 367 18.91 -9.00 12.18
C ALA A 367 18.45 -9.46 13.57
N ALA A 368 17.78 -10.63 13.65
CA ALA A 368 17.34 -11.23 14.92
C ALA A 368 16.96 -12.69 14.73
N LEU A 369 16.96 -13.45 15.82
CA LEU A 369 16.27 -14.73 15.93
C LEU A 369 14.81 -14.48 16.35
N LYS A 370 13.84 -15.16 15.69
CA LYS A 370 12.40 -14.89 15.86
C LYS A 370 11.54 -16.08 16.31
N HIS A 371 12.05 -17.30 16.28
CA HIS A 371 11.27 -18.48 16.61
C HIS A 371 11.20 -18.71 18.12
N LEU A 372 10.05 -18.39 18.71
CA LEU A 372 9.77 -18.46 20.15
C LEU A 372 10.22 -19.79 20.76
N THR A 373 9.78 -20.92 20.20
CA THR A 373 10.07 -22.27 20.72
C THR A 373 11.58 -22.59 20.77
N PHE A 374 12.35 -22.12 19.77
CA PHE A 374 13.80 -22.30 19.81
C PHE A 374 14.44 -21.46 20.91
N LEU A 375 13.98 -20.23 21.11
CA LEU A 375 14.59 -19.33 22.09
C LEU A 375 14.23 -19.71 23.53
N GLU A 376 13.07 -20.34 23.76
CA GLU A 376 12.76 -20.97 25.06
C GLU A 376 13.69 -22.16 25.38
N ARG A 377 14.18 -22.85 24.35
CA ARG A 377 15.11 -23.97 24.50
C ARG A 377 16.57 -23.52 24.56
N PHE A 378 16.91 -22.44 23.88
CA PHE A 378 18.25 -21.89 23.73
C PHE A 378 18.27 -20.40 24.08
N PRO A 379 18.06 -20.03 25.35
CA PRO A 379 17.97 -18.64 25.77
C PRO A 379 19.30 -17.87 25.59
N ASP A 380 20.43 -18.57 25.65
CA ASP A 380 21.76 -18.04 25.36
C ASP A 380 21.85 -17.48 23.94
N GLU A 381 21.27 -18.18 22.95
CA GLU A 381 21.26 -17.71 21.56
C GLU A 381 20.39 -16.45 21.37
N ALA A 382 19.28 -16.34 22.11
CA ALA A 382 18.49 -15.10 22.13
C ALA A 382 19.33 -13.92 22.63
N ILE A 383 20.03 -14.10 23.75
CA ILE A 383 20.84 -13.05 24.35
C ILE A 383 22.07 -12.72 23.48
N LYS A 384 22.78 -13.73 22.94
CA LYS A 384 23.92 -13.52 22.05
C LYS A 384 23.55 -12.77 20.78
N THR A 385 22.39 -13.11 20.17
CA THR A 385 21.98 -12.55 18.88
C THR A 385 21.12 -11.30 19.06
N ASN A 386 19.97 -11.39 19.75
CA ASN A 386 19.03 -10.27 19.80
C ASN A 386 19.52 -9.13 20.70
N VAL A 387 20.30 -9.44 21.75
CA VAL A 387 20.84 -8.43 22.67
C VAL A 387 22.30 -8.11 22.36
N GLY A 388 23.17 -9.13 22.33
CA GLY A 388 24.62 -8.94 22.25
C GLY A 388 25.10 -8.42 20.89
N ALA A 389 24.59 -8.99 19.78
CA ALA A 389 24.91 -8.49 18.45
C ALA A 389 24.34 -7.09 18.21
N SER A 390 23.11 -6.82 18.71
CA SER A 390 22.51 -5.49 18.64
C SER A 390 23.33 -4.46 19.42
N LEU A 391 23.76 -4.78 20.65
CA LEU A 391 24.63 -3.91 21.45
C LEU A 391 25.96 -3.64 20.75
N SER A 392 26.60 -4.68 20.17
CA SER A 392 27.85 -4.52 19.43
C SER A 392 27.69 -3.59 18.22
N LEU A 393 26.57 -3.69 17.50
CA LEU A 393 26.24 -2.81 16.37
C LEU A 393 26.02 -1.36 16.84
N MET A 394 25.25 -1.17 17.92
CA MET A 394 24.98 0.16 18.47
C MET A 394 26.26 0.82 19.02
N ASP A 395 27.12 0.06 19.72
CA ASP A 395 28.42 0.58 20.19
C ASP A 395 29.26 1.07 19.00
N ALA A 396 29.37 0.27 17.94
CA ALA A 396 30.09 0.68 16.73
C ALA A 396 29.42 1.84 15.99
N ALA A 397 28.08 1.94 16.03
CA ALA A 397 27.34 3.06 15.49
C ALA A 397 27.63 4.36 16.25
N VAL A 398 27.73 4.30 17.57
CA VAL A 398 28.16 5.44 18.41
C VAL A 398 29.60 5.84 18.08
N GLU A 399 30.53 4.89 17.98
CA GLU A 399 31.93 5.12 17.63
C GLU A 399 32.10 5.84 16.28
N GLN A 400 31.23 5.54 15.30
CA GLN A 400 31.26 6.13 13.96
C GLN A 400 30.35 7.37 13.82
N GLY A 401 29.64 7.78 14.87
CA GLY A 401 28.75 8.94 14.84
C GLY A 401 27.54 8.78 13.93
N VAL A 402 27.00 7.57 13.84
CA VAL A 402 25.77 7.28 13.06
C VAL A 402 24.63 8.13 13.57
N ARG A 403 24.00 8.87 12.67
CA ARG A 403 22.96 9.83 13.07
C ARG A 403 21.69 9.15 13.55
N GLN A 404 21.33 8.03 12.92
CA GLN A 404 20.04 7.37 13.15
C GLN A 404 20.18 5.84 13.08
N LEU A 405 19.60 5.16 14.05
CA LEU A 405 19.50 3.70 14.08
C LEU A 405 18.07 3.29 14.40
N ILE A 406 17.45 2.53 13.50
CA ILE A 406 16.10 2.00 13.63
C ILE A 406 16.20 0.51 13.95
N HIS A 407 15.95 0.14 15.22
CA HIS A 407 15.93 -1.24 15.67
C HIS A 407 14.54 -1.87 15.43
N ILE A 408 14.49 -2.96 14.69
CA ILE A 408 13.26 -3.71 14.45
C ILE A 408 12.92 -4.59 15.66
N SER A 409 11.80 -4.28 16.30
CA SER A 409 11.24 -5.01 17.45
C SER A 409 9.97 -5.77 17.10
N THR A 410 9.17 -6.14 18.08
CA THR A 410 7.98 -6.98 17.91
C THR A 410 6.91 -6.65 18.96
N ASP A 411 5.63 -6.93 18.64
CA ASP A 411 4.49 -6.89 19.57
C ASP A 411 4.74 -7.73 20.85
N LYS A 412 5.54 -8.80 20.75
CA LYS A 412 5.89 -9.68 21.88
C LYS A 412 6.82 -9.02 22.91
N ALA A 413 7.39 -7.85 22.59
CA ALA A 413 8.14 -7.03 23.53
C ALA A 413 7.22 -6.25 24.49
N ALA A 414 5.95 -6.02 24.12
CA ALA A 414 4.94 -5.51 25.06
C ALA A 414 4.52 -6.61 26.05
N ASP A 415 4.71 -6.36 27.35
CA ASP A 415 4.45 -7.33 28.44
C ASP A 415 5.05 -8.73 28.17
N PRO A 416 6.39 -8.87 28.06
CA PRO A 416 7.04 -10.05 27.54
C PRO A 416 6.89 -11.26 28.47
N THR A 417 6.29 -12.36 27.97
CA THR A 417 6.15 -13.65 28.65
C THR A 417 7.20 -14.67 28.18
N SER A 418 7.75 -14.49 26.97
CA SER A 418 8.72 -15.37 26.33
C SER A 418 10.14 -14.80 26.37
N VAL A 419 11.13 -15.68 26.21
CA VAL A 419 12.54 -15.28 26.04
C VAL A 419 12.72 -14.39 24.79
N LEU A 420 12.00 -14.68 23.71
CA LEU A 420 11.98 -13.82 22.52
C LEU A 420 11.54 -12.40 22.88
N GLY A 421 10.36 -12.25 23.47
CA GLY A 421 9.82 -10.96 23.86
C GLY A 421 10.74 -10.23 24.84
N ALA A 422 11.22 -10.94 25.86
CA ALA A 422 12.15 -10.40 26.85
C ALA A 422 13.47 -9.91 26.24
N SER A 423 14.05 -10.66 25.28
CA SER A 423 15.27 -10.25 24.58
C SER A 423 15.07 -8.99 23.74
N LYS A 424 13.92 -8.88 23.05
CA LYS A 424 13.60 -7.71 22.24
C LYS A 424 13.29 -6.48 23.12
N TYR A 425 12.52 -6.64 24.19
CA TYR A 425 12.25 -5.55 25.12
C TYR A 425 13.53 -5.04 25.82
N LEU A 426 14.44 -5.96 26.20
CA LEU A 426 15.75 -5.54 26.75
C LEU A 426 16.56 -4.75 25.71
N THR A 427 16.48 -5.10 24.43
CA THR A 427 17.14 -4.35 23.37
C THR A 427 16.52 -2.98 23.17
N GLU A 428 15.19 -2.82 23.25
CA GLU A 428 14.53 -1.49 23.23
C GLU A 428 15.02 -0.61 24.37
N ARG A 429 15.11 -1.15 25.60
CA ARG A 429 15.66 -0.43 26.76
C ARG A 429 17.14 -0.08 26.58
N THR A 430 17.90 -0.92 25.86
CA THR A 430 19.30 -0.65 25.52
C THR A 430 19.41 0.48 24.50
N VAL A 431 18.53 0.51 23.49
CA VAL A 431 18.41 1.62 22.53
C VAL A 431 18.10 2.93 23.27
N ALA A 432 17.12 2.92 24.18
CA ALA A 432 16.77 4.11 24.97
C ALA A 432 17.93 4.60 25.85
N ALA A 433 18.69 3.68 26.48
CA ALA A 433 19.85 4.03 27.29
C ALA A 433 20.97 4.69 26.47
N LEU A 434 21.31 4.11 25.32
CA LEU A 434 22.34 4.68 24.44
C LEU A 434 21.90 6.02 23.83
N ALA A 435 20.63 6.14 23.45
CA ALA A 435 20.09 7.40 22.96
C ALA A 435 20.15 8.50 24.02
N ALA A 436 19.84 8.19 25.28
CA ALA A 436 19.93 9.13 26.40
C ALA A 436 21.39 9.55 26.70
N GLU A 437 22.35 8.60 26.63
CA GLU A 437 23.77 8.90 26.88
C GLU A 437 24.42 9.68 25.73
N THR A 438 24.02 9.47 24.49
CA THR A 438 24.72 9.99 23.30
C THR A 438 23.99 11.11 22.59
N GLY A 439 22.67 11.24 22.78
CA GLY A 439 21.81 12.15 22.01
C GLY A 439 21.60 11.75 20.55
N LEU A 440 22.08 10.57 20.12
CA LEU A 440 21.91 10.07 18.76
C LEU A 440 20.47 9.59 18.52
N GLY A 441 19.99 9.67 17.27
CA GLY A 441 18.63 9.32 16.86
C GLY A 441 18.38 7.82 16.83
N PHE A 442 18.70 7.11 17.92
CA PHE A 442 18.45 5.68 18.05
C PHE A 442 17.04 5.44 18.57
N MET A 443 16.30 4.58 17.87
CA MET A 443 14.91 4.27 18.17
C MET A 443 14.56 2.82 17.87
N SER A 444 13.43 2.35 18.38
CA SER A 444 12.89 1.00 18.11
C SER A 444 11.54 1.09 17.41
N VAL A 445 11.20 0.08 16.60
CA VAL A 445 9.88 -0.02 15.95
C VAL A 445 9.29 -1.40 16.24
N ARG A 446 8.09 -1.44 16.88
CA ARG A 446 7.32 -2.65 17.17
C ARG A 446 6.25 -2.86 16.13
N PHE A 447 6.13 -4.10 15.66
CA PHE A 447 5.00 -4.58 14.86
C PHE A 447 4.78 -6.08 15.05
N GLY A 448 3.64 -6.59 14.56
CA GLY A 448 3.21 -7.97 14.76
C GLY A 448 3.82 -8.97 13.78
N ASN A 449 3.04 -10.01 13.48
CA ASN A 449 3.48 -11.03 12.54
C ASN A 449 3.42 -10.48 11.12
N VAL A 450 4.44 -10.78 10.33
CA VAL A 450 4.51 -10.39 8.91
C VAL A 450 4.15 -11.57 8.04
N LEU A 451 3.18 -11.34 7.15
CA LEU A 451 2.70 -12.33 6.18
C LEU A 451 3.81 -12.74 5.21
N GLY A 452 3.74 -13.95 4.71
CA GLY A 452 4.74 -14.46 3.77
C GLY A 452 6.16 -14.59 4.34
N SER A 453 6.38 -14.24 5.62
CA SER A 453 7.72 -14.34 6.22
C SER A 453 8.17 -15.80 6.36
N ARG A 454 9.47 -16.06 6.14
CA ARG A 454 10.05 -17.41 6.25
C ARG A 454 9.72 -18.05 7.61
N GLY A 455 9.18 -19.28 7.60
CA GLY A 455 8.77 -20.02 8.81
C GLY A 455 7.54 -19.41 9.51
N SER A 456 6.69 -18.67 8.80
CA SER A 456 5.41 -18.18 9.32
C SER A 456 4.40 -19.31 9.49
N VAL A 457 3.39 -19.10 10.34
CA VAL A 457 2.27 -20.03 10.56
C VAL A 457 1.56 -20.33 9.24
N LEU A 458 1.40 -19.33 8.40
CA LEU A 458 0.73 -19.45 7.11
C LEU A 458 1.47 -20.37 6.14
N GLY A 459 2.79 -20.22 6.01
CA GLY A 459 3.61 -21.12 5.21
C GLY A 459 3.55 -22.56 5.72
N SER A 460 3.46 -22.74 7.04
CA SER A 460 3.27 -24.06 7.65
C SER A 460 1.92 -24.66 7.29
N PHE A 461 0.83 -23.89 7.35
CA PHE A 461 -0.50 -24.35 6.97
C PHE A 461 -0.59 -24.74 5.50
N VAL A 462 -0.01 -23.94 4.60
CA VAL A 462 0.05 -24.28 3.16
C VAL A 462 0.80 -25.59 2.94
N ALA A 463 1.97 -25.76 3.55
CA ALA A 463 2.74 -27.00 3.45
C ALA A 463 1.99 -28.22 4.02
N GLN A 464 1.32 -28.06 5.16
CA GLN A 464 0.50 -29.11 5.77
C GLN A 464 -0.72 -29.47 4.89
N ALA A 465 -1.41 -28.46 4.32
CA ALA A 465 -2.52 -28.70 3.41
C ALA A 465 -2.08 -29.43 2.15
N GLN A 466 -0.95 -29.06 1.56
CA GLN A 466 -0.35 -29.75 0.40
C GLN A 466 0.03 -31.20 0.73
N ALA A 467 0.49 -31.46 1.95
CA ALA A 467 0.81 -32.81 2.42
C ALA A 467 -0.43 -33.67 2.78
N GLY A 468 -1.63 -33.07 2.80
CA GLY A 468 -2.85 -33.77 3.15
C GLY A 468 -3.34 -33.55 4.59
N GLY A 469 -2.73 -32.64 5.32
CA GLY A 469 -3.10 -32.32 6.71
C GLY A 469 -2.50 -33.30 7.74
N PRO A 470 -2.93 -33.20 9.02
CA PRO A 470 -3.79 -32.16 9.57
C PRO A 470 -3.11 -30.81 9.64
N LEU A 471 -3.89 -29.70 9.72
CA LEU A 471 -3.35 -28.39 10.06
C LEU A 471 -3.24 -28.25 11.59
N THR A 472 -2.05 -27.89 12.08
CA THR A 472 -1.80 -27.80 13.53
C THR A 472 -2.00 -26.37 14.05
N VAL A 473 -2.98 -26.16 14.94
CA VAL A 473 -3.27 -24.91 15.61
C VAL A 473 -3.01 -25.08 17.11
N THR A 474 -2.43 -24.08 17.77
CA THR A 474 -2.09 -24.21 19.19
C THR A 474 -3.32 -24.17 20.10
N ALA A 475 -4.28 -23.30 19.85
CA ALA A 475 -5.59 -23.29 20.53
C ALA A 475 -6.61 -22.51 19.67
N PRO A 476 -7.93 -22.81 19.78
CA PRO A 476 -8.96 -22.13 18.98
C PRO A 476 -9.02 -20.62 19.21
N GLU A 477 -8.73 -20.18 20.45
CA GLU A 477 -8.84 -18.78 20.86
C GLU A 477 -7.63 -17.93 20.45
N VAL A 478 -6.57 -18.53 19.91
CA VAL A 478 -5.34 -17.81 19.56
C VAL A 478 -5.60 -16.80 18.44
N ARG A 479 -5.24 -15.55 18.73
CA ARG A 479 -5.32 -14.43 17.78
C ARG A 479 -3.96 -13.77 17.65
N ARG A 480 -3.67 -13.25 16.44
CA ARG A 480 -2.42 -12.56 16.16
C ARG A 480 -2.66 -11.35 15.28
N TYR A 481 -1.87 -10.30 15.50
CA TYR A 481 -1.78 -9.18 14.56
C TYR A 481 -0.96 -9.61 13.35
N PHE A 482 -1.42 -9.19 12.19
CA PHE A 482 -0.71 -9.44 10.94
C PHE A 482 -0.54 -8.15 10.14
N MET A 483 0.58 -8.06 9.43
CA MET A 483 0.88 -7.01 8.46
C MET A 483 1.49 -7.64 7.21
N SER A 484 1.33 -7.01 6.03
CA SER A 484 2.15 -7.37 4.88
C SER A 484 3.60 -6.89 5.10
N ALA A 485 4.53 -7.47 4.36
CA ALA A 485 5.92 -7.04 4.46
C ALA A 485 6.11 -5.61 3.92
N ASP A 486 5.39 -5.27 2.86
CA ASP A 486 5.45 -3.93 2.25
C ASP A 486 4.90 -2.86 3.21
N GLU A 487 3.73 -3.11 3.84
CA GLU A 487 3.12 -2.23 4.85
C GLU A 487 4.05 -2.03 6.06
N ALA A 488 4.58 -3.11 6.62
CA ALA A 488 5.49 -3.03 7.76
C ALA A 488 6.73 -2.20 7.42
N CYS A 489 7.33 -2.39 6.23
CA CYS A 489 8.52 -1.66 5.81
C CYS A 489 8.24 -0.18 5.52
N GLU A 490 7.11 0.15 4.90
CA GLU A 490 6.71 1.55 4.69
C GLU A 490 6.51 2.29 6.01
N LEU A 491 5.78 1.68 6.96
CA LEU A 491 5.59 2.28 8.27
C LEU A 491 6.87 2.31 9.11
N VAL A 492 7.81 1.37 8.94
CA VAL A 492 9.15 1.43 9.56
C VAL A 492 9.94 2.62 9.02
N MET A 493 9.91 2.88 7.71
CA MET A 493 10.55 4.05 7.14
C MET A 493 9.89 5.35 7.62
N GLN A 494 8.56 5.40 7.66
CA GLN A 494 7.82 6.53 8.22
C GLN A 494 8.14 6.75 9.70
N ALA A 495 8.24 5.67 10.50
CA ALA A 495 8.66 5.73 11.89
C ALA A 495 10.07 6.32 12.02
N GLY A 496 10.99 5.94 11.13
CA GLY A 496 12.32 6.53 11.04
C GLY A 496 12.28 8.05 10.80
N ALA A 497 11.40 8.53 9.94
CA ALA A 497 11.26 9.96 9.65
C ALA A 497 10.73 10.78 10.84
N ILE A 498 9.75 10.25 11.59
CA ILE A 498 9.06 11.00 12.66
C ILE A 498 9.61 10.74 14.07
N GLY A 499 10.33 9.64 14.28
CA GLY A 499 10.79 9.18 15.60
C GLY A 499 11.84 10.10 16.23
N ARG A 500 11.95 10.03 17.56
CA ARG A 500 12.96 10.73 18.34
C ARG A 500 13.88 9.74 19.07
N ALA A 501 15.01 10.24 19.50
CA ALA A 501 15.99 9.47 20.27
C ALA A 501 15.34 8.82 21.50
N GLY A 502 15.52 7.52 21.67
CA GLY A 502 15.04 6.73 22.79
C GLY A 502 13.58 6.29 22.73
N GLU A 503 12.80 6.73 21.73
CA GLU A 503 11.41 6.31 21.56
C GLU A 503 11.30 4.89 21.00
N THR A 504 10.23 4.20 21.39
CA THR A 504 9.71 3.02 20.68
C THR A 504 8.44 3.40 19.93
N LEU A 505 8.42 3.14 18.64
CA LEU A 505 7.30 3.43 17.76
C LEU A 505 6.54 2.13 17.51
N VAL A 506 5.23 2.12 17.80
CA VAL A 506 4.36 0.95 17.67
C VAL A 506 3.46 1.17 16.46
N LEU A 507 3.57 0.28 15.49
CA LEU A 507 2.78 0.35 14.26
C LEU A 507 1.35 -0.11 14.51
N ASP A 508 0.37 0.53 13.89
CA ASP A 508 -1.01 0.05 13.92
C ASP A 508 -1.15 -1.17 13.02
N MET A 509 -1.51 -2.28 13.64
CA MET A 509 -1.64 -3.59 12.98
C MET A 509 -3.09 -3.95 12.68
N GLY A 510 -4.03 -3.04 12.90
CA GLY A 510 -5.46 -3.29 12.79
C GLY A 510 -5.98 -4.25 13.86
N GLU A 511 -6.98 -5.07 13.52
CA GLU A 511 -7.58 -6.04 14.43
C GLU A 511 -6.84 -7.38 14.41
N PRO A 512 -6.76 -8.07 15.56
CA PRO A 512 -6.11 -9.38 15.63
C PRO A 512 -6.94 -10.46 14.93
N VAL A 513 -6.30 -11.27 14.09
CA VAL A 513 -6.91 -12.32 13.28
C VAL A 513 -6.86 -13.66 14.02
N SER A 514 -7.96 -14.42 14.00
CA SER A 514 -8.01 -15.80 14.54
C SER A 514 -7.12 -16.73 13.71
N ILE A 515 -6.24 -17.47 14.38
CA ILE A 515 -5.35 -18.44 13.72
C ILE A 515 -6.17 -19.64 13.21
N GLU A 516 -7.23 -20.04 13.91
CA GLU A 516 -8.15 -21.08 13.44
C GLU A 516 -8.89 -20.65 12.17
N ALA A 517 -9.42 -19.42 12.13
CA ALA A 517 -10.09 -18.90 10.93
C ALA A 517 -9.12 -18.88 9.73
N LEU A 518 -7.87 -18.50 9.97
CA LEU A 518 -6.83 -18.54 8.93
C LEU A 518 -6.56 -19.97 8.42
N ALA A 519 -6.48 -20.96 9.33
CA ALA A 519 -6.34 -22.36 8.96
C ALA A 519 -7.52 -22.85 8.10
N ARG A 520 -8.75 -22.51 8.48
CA ARG A 520 -9.96 -22.83 7.70
C ARG A 520 -9.95 -22.23 6.29
N ARG A 521 -9.43 -20.99 6.15
CA ARG A 521 -9.25 -20.37 4.82
C ARG A 521 -8.25 -21.11 3.96
N VAL A 522 -7.12 -21.54 4.55
CA VAL A 522 -6.12 -22.34 3.83
C VAL A 522 -6.74 -23.66 3.32
N ILE A 523 -7.51 -24.35 4.18
CA ILE A 523 -8.24 -25.57 3.79
C ILE A 523 -9.21 -25.26 2.64
N ALA A 524 -10.00 -24.20 2.76
CA ALA A 524 -10.97 -23.82 1.72
C ALA A 524 -10.29 -23.54 0.37
N LEU A 525 -9.14 -22.86 0.37
CA LEU A 525 -8.37 -22.56 -0.85
C LEU A 525 -7.64 -23.77 -1.43
N SER A 526 -7.31 -24.77 -0.61
CA SER A 526 -6.69 -26.01 -1.09
C SER A 526 -7.63 -26.88 -1.91
N GLY A 527 -8.95 -26.59 -1.87
CA GLY A 527 -9.97 -27.39 -2.53
C GLY A 527 -10.22 -28.77 -1.89
N ARG A 528 -9.69 -29.00 -0.69
CA ARG A 528 -9.77 -30.27 0.03
C ARG A 528 -10.65 -30.14 1.26
N ASP A 529 -11.73 -30.92 1.33
CA ASP A 529 -12.67 -30.95 2.46
C ASP A 529 -12.31 -32.00 3.52
N ASP A 530 -11.31 -32.84 3.24
CA ASP A 530 -10.86 -33.96 4.08
C ASP A 530 -9.77 -33.57 5.09
N ILE A 531 -9.33 -32.33 5.09
CA ILE A 531 -8.28 -31.82 5.99
C ILE A 531 -8.88 -31.37 7.33
N GLU A 532 -8.39 -31.95 8.41
CA GLU A 532 -8.78 -31.62 9.79
C GLU A 532 -7.82 -30.61 10.43
N ILE A 533 -8.32 -29.90 11.47
CA ILE A 533 -7.50 -29.03 12.32
C ILE A 533 -7.21 -29.79 13.62
N GLU A 534 -5.93 -29.95 13.95
CA GLU A 534 -5.46 -30.54 15.20
C GLU A 534 -5.01 -29.45 16.17
N TYR A 535 -5.50 -29.51 17.41
CA TYR A 535 -5.10 -28.59 18.46
C TYR A 535 -3.98 -29.17 19.32
N THR A 536 -2.82 -28.50 19.31
CA THR A 536 -1.57 -28.99 19.93
C THR A 536 -1.33 -28.46 21.35
N GLY A 537 -2.14 -27.53 21.83
CA GLY A 537 -1.92 -26.79 23.07
C GLY A 537 -0.94 -25.61 22.92
N LEU A 538 -1.05 -24.64 23.83
CA LEU A 538 -0.16 -23.47 23.84
C LEU A 538 1.29 -23.87 24.14
N ARG A 539 2.23 -23.25 23.47
CA ARG A 539 3.67 -23.42 23.69
C ARG A 539 4.13 -22.62 24.91
N ALA A 540 5.26 -23.01 25.49
CA ALA A 540 5.85 -22.26 26.59
C ALA A 540 6.15 -20.80 26.14
N GLY A 541 5.67 -19.82 26.92
CA GLY A 541 5.82 -18.38 26.63
C GLY A 541 4.86 -17.85 25.57
N GLU A 542 3.98 -18.65 24.99
CA GLU A 542 2.98 -18.23 24.03
C GLU A 542 1.74 -17.67 24.74
N LYS A 543 1.21 -16.54 24.24
CA LYS A 543 -0.03 -15.92 24.71
C LYS A 543 -1.20 -16.30 23.80
N LEU A 544 -2.44 -16.23 24.31
CA LEU A 544 -3.64 -16.31 23.46
C LEU A 544 -3.74 -15.13 22.51
N GLU A 545 -3.45 -13.92 23.02
CA GLU A 545 -3.45 -12.68 22.25
C GLU A 545 -2.24 -11.82 22.67
N GLU A 546 -1.59 -11.16 21.71
CA GLU A 546 -0.49 -10.24 21.97
C GLU A 546 -1.04 -8.83 22.22
N ALA A 547 -0.39 -8.07 23.10
CA ALA A 547 -0.71 -6.66 23.33
C ALA A 547 0.11 -5.78 22.38
N ARG A 548 -0.48 -4.68 21.89
CA ARG A 548 0.25 -3.67 21.13
C ARG A 548 1.12 -2.81 22.04
N LEU A 549 0.54 -2.39 23.18
CA LEU A 549 1.16 -1.57 24.20
C LEU A 549 1.26 -2.36 25.49
N ALA A 550 2.34 -2.19 26.24
CA ALA A 550 2.45 -2.72 27.58
C ALA A 550 1.58 -1.92 28.59
N ALA A 551 1.31 -2.52 29.75
CA ALA A 551 0.55 -1.83 30.79
C ALA A 551 1.27 -0.53 31.20
N GLY A 552 0.57 0.60 31.06
CA GLY A 552 1.11 1.94 31.38
C GLY A 552 1.85 2.63 30.23
N GLU A 553 1.96 2.02 29.05
CA GLU A 553 2.43 2.69 27.85
C GLU A 553 1.29 3.49 27.21
N GLU A 554 1.52 4.78 26.95
CA GLU A 554 0.56 5.70 26.33
C GLU A 554 1.23 6.44 25.18
N ASP A 555 0.43 6.84 24.19
CA ASP A 555 0.91 7.71 23.09
C ASP A 555 1.04 9.16 23.60
N LEU A 556 2.24 9.55 23.92
CA LEU A 556 2.52 10.89 24.43
C LEU A 556 2.70 11.95 23.34
N ARG A 557 2.84 11.55 22.08
CA ARG A 557 3.11 12.46 20.97
C ARG A 557 2.49 11.97 19.66
N PRO A 558 1.16 11.98 19.53
CA PRO A 558 0.49 11.51 18.31
C PRO A 558 0.86 12.43 17.13
N ARG A 559 1.62 11.90 16.18
CA ARG A 559 2.07 12.61 14.98
C ARG A 559 1.58 11.95 13.70
N HIS A 560 1.37 10.64 13.74
CA HIS A 560 0.91 9.86 12.61
C HIS A 560 -0.22 8.92 13.04
N PRO A 561 -1.32 8.79 12.26
CA PRO A 561 -2.51 8.02 12.69
C PRO A 561 -2.24 6.52 12.87
N LEU A 562 -1.19 5.99 12.20
CA LEU A 562 -0.84 4.57 12.23
C LEU A 562 0.42 4.27 13.06
N ILE A 563 0.98 5.25 13.77
CA ILE A 563 2.22 5.08 14.54
C ILE A 563 2.07 5.73 15.91
N THR A 564 2.04 4.90 16.96
CA THR A 564 2.02 5.32 18.36
C THR A 564 3.45 5.50 18.87
N GLN A 565 3.77 6.59 19.57
CA GLN A 565 5.09 6.90 20.10
C GLN A 565 5.13 6.70 21.60
N VAL A 566 5.95 5.77 22.05
CA VAL A 566 6.03 5.34 23.44
C VAL A 566 7.45 5.59 23.98
N PRO A 567 7.58 6.30 25.09
CA PRO A 567 8.86 6.40 25.81
C PRO A 567 9.19 5.09 26.50
N ILE A 568 10.43 4.63 26.39
CA ILE A 568 10.89 3.40 27.02
C ILE A 568 11.91 3.74 28.12
N ALA A 569 11.73 3.14 29.30
CA ALA A 569 12.67 3.30 30.39
C ALA A 569 14.05 2.71 30.04
N ALA A 570 15.10 3.50 30.19
CA ALA A 570 16.48 3.06 29.99
C ALA A 570 16.88 1.92 30.94
N VAL A 571 17.91 1.16 30.58
CA VAL A 571 18.49 0.07 31.38
C VAL A 571 19.97 0.33 31.64
N SER A 572 20.52 -0.28 32.69
CA SER A 572 21.96 -0.26 32.94
C SER A 572 22.75 -0.96 31.83
N LEU A 573 23.50 -0.23 31.02
CA LEU A 573 24.34 -0.79 29.96
C LEU A 573 25.41 -1.74 30.53
N ALA A 574 25.95 -1.47 31.70
CA ALA A 574 26.90 -2.36 32.37
C ALA A 574 26.25 -3.72 32.71
N GLY A 575 24.98 -3.71 33.17
CA GLY A 575 24.19 -4.92 33.40
C GLY A 575 23.94 -5.71 32.10
N VAL A 576 23.60 -5.03 31.01
CA VAL A 576 23.39 -5.67 29.70
C VAL A 576 24.70 -6.34 29.22
N ARG A 577 25.84 -5.63 29.32
CA ARG A 577 27.16 -6.19 28.95
C ARG A 577 27.49 -7.44 29.79
N ALA A 578 27.24 -7.42 31.11
CA ALA A 578 27.46 -8.54 31.99
C ALA A 578 26.58 -9.76 31.60
N LEU A 579 25.31 -9.51 31.28
CA LEU A 579 24.38 -10.55 30.80
C LEU A 579 24.88 -11.19 29.49
N VAL A 580 25.36 -10.39 28.55
CA VAL A 580 25.90 -10.88 27.26
C VAL A 580 27.16 -11.73 27.50
N VAL A 581 28.06 -11.32 28.41
CA VAL A 581 29.23 -12.11 28.77
C VAL A 581 28.82 -13.45 29.36
N SER A 582 27.87 -13.46 30.31
CA SER A 582 27.34 -14.69 30.90
C SER A 582 26.74 -15.62 29.86
N ALA A 583 25.98 -15.09 28.90
CA ALA A 583 25.39 -15.88 27.81
C ALA A 583 26.45 -16.48 26.86
N ARG A 584 27.59 -15.79 26.65
CA ARG A 584 28.69 -16.32 25.85
C ARG A 584 29.45 -17.48 26.56
N GLN A 585 29.43 -17.49 27.89
CA GLN A 585 30.07 -18.52 28.72
C GLN A 585 29.14 -19.70 28.99
N ALA A 586 27.82 -19.48 28.93
CA ALA A 586 26.82 -20.54 29.11
C ALA A 586 26.91 -21.59 28.01
N GLY A 587 26.85 -22.87 28.38
CA GLY A 587 26.75 -23.97 27.41
C GLY A 587 25.36 -23.98 26.75
N HIS A 588 25.22 -24.68 25.61
CA HIS A 588 23.95 -24.77 24.83
C HIS A 588 22.84 -25.57 25.56
N ARG A 589 22.52 -25.20 26.79
CA ARG A 589 21.46 -25.83 27.59
C ARG A 589 20.47 -24.78 28.06
N ARG A 590 19.26 -25.24 28.42
CA ARG A 590 18.27 -24.43 29.16
C ARG A 590 18.93 -23.90 30.44
N ASP A 591 19.37 -22.68 30.40
CA ASP A 591 19.98 -22.03 31.55
C ASP A 591 18.90 -21.20 32.25
N ALA A 592 18.31 -21.77 33.32
CA ALA A 592 17.29 -21.11 34.10
C ALA A 592 17.81 -19.83 34.78
N GLU A 593 19.09 -19.79 35.14
CA GLU A 593 19.71 -18.61 35.74
C GLU A 593 19.82 -17.47 34.73
N LEU A 594 20.18 -17.80 33.50
CA LEU A 594 20.26 -16.83 32.39
C LEU A 594 18.87 -16.23 32.08
N VAL A 595 17.82 -17.07 32.03
CA VAL A 595 16.44 -16.61 31.86
C VAL A 595 16.00 -15.74 33.05
N ALA A 596 16.32 -16.14 34.27
CA ALA A 596 16.02 -15.36 35.47
C ALA A 596 16.78 -14.02 35.48
N ALA A 597 18.03 -13.98 35.02
CA ALA A 597 18.81 -12.76 34.88
C ALA A 597 18.18 -11.81 33.83
N LEU A 598 17.81 -12.34 32.66
CA LEU A 598 17.11 -11.58 31.63
C LEU A 598 15.79 -10.98 32.16
N ARG A 599 14.97 -11.77 32.85
CA ARG A 599 13.71 -11.31 33.46
C ARG A 599 13.91 -10.26 34.54
N ARG A 600 14.94 -10.39 35.39
CA ARG A 600 15.27 -9.36 36.37
C ARG A 600 15.64 -8.03 35.70
N MET A 601 16.39 -8.07 34.60
CA MET A 601 16.78 -6.85 33.89
C MET A 601 15.61 -6.11 33.26
N ILE A 602 14.66 -6.83 32.69
CA ILE A 602 13.47 -6.17 32.11
C ILE A 602 12.51 -5.64 33.18
N ALA A 603 12.50 -6.21 34.40
CA ALA A 603 11.69 -5.76 35.52
C ALA A 603 12.33 -4.63 36.33
N ALA A 604 13.63 -4.36 36.14
CA ALA A 604 14.35 -3.33 36.90
C ALA A 604 13.83 -1.92 36.55
N PRO A 605 13.62 -1.03 37.56
CA PRO A 605 13.27 0.36 37.32
C PRO A 605 14.37 1.09 36.54
N SER A 606 14.06 2.27 35.99
CA SER A 606 15.03 3.10 35.29
C SER A 606 16.14 3.58 36.25
N PRO A 607 17.41 3.64 35.83
CA PRO A 607 18.51 4.17 36.67
C PRO A 607 18.25 5.57 37.23
N GLU A 608 17.48 6.40 36.53
CA GLU A 608 17.11 7.75 36.97
C GLU A 608 16.12 7.75 38.14
N ALA A 609 15.23 6.74 38.24
CA ALA A 609 14.31 6.62 39.37
C ALA A 609 15.04 6.33 40.71
N ASP A 610 16.19 5.66 40.62
CA ASP A 610 17.04 5.31 41.78
C ASP A 610 17.89 6.49 42.26
N ALA A 611 18.28 7.42 41.36
CA ALA A 611 19.02 8.64 41.69
C ALA A 611 18.12 9.68 42.39
N GLY A 612 16.85 9.78 41.98
CA GLY A 612 15.85 10.67 42.62
C GLY A 612 15.45 10.23 44.04
N SER A 613 15.49 8.93 44.34
CA SER A 613 15.13 8.39 45.68
C SER A 613 16.26 8.49 46.71
N ARG A 614 17.53 8.59 46.28
CA ARG A 614 18.69 8.76 47.17
C ARG A 614 18.99 10.22 47.51
N GLY A 615 18.36 11.19 46.83
CA GLY A 615 18.53 12.64 47.11
C GLY A 615 17.56 13.22 48.15
N ALA A 616 16.62 12.44 48.69
CA ALA A 616 15.54 12.95 49.55
C ALA A 616 15.73 12.69 51.06
N THR A 617 16.95 12.43 51.55
CA THR A 617 17.22 12.34 52.97
C THR A 617 18.36 13.29 53.37
N GLY A 618 17.98 14.46 53.90
CA GLY A 618 18.86 15.30 54.70
C GLY A 618 19.13 16.70 54.22
N GLY A 619 18.24 17.64 54.50
CA GLY A 619 18.55 19.06 54.52
C GLY A 619 17.59 19.83 55.42
N PRO A 620 18.03 20.74 56.31
CA PRO A 620 17.23 21.26 57.39
C PRO A 620 16.22 22.32 56.95
N ALA A 621 15.11 22.35 57.69
CA ALA A 621 14.07 23.37 57.59
C ALA A 621 14.63 24.81 57.70
N VAL A 622 14.29 25.65 56.73
CA VAL A 622 14.38 27.13 56.87
C VAL A 622 12.97 27.69 56.65
N ALA A 623 12.59 28.46 57.69
CA ALA A 623 11.27 29.01 57.92
C ALA A 623 10.77 30.00 56.84
N GLU A 624 9.46 30.04 56.78
CA GLU A 624 8.57 31.03 56.20
C GLU A 624 9.08 32.50 56.22
N ARG A 625 8.93 33.18 55.12
CA ARG A 625 8.51 34.58 55.12
C ARG A 625 7.56 34.85 53.95
N ALA A 626 6.33 35.14 54.34
CA ALA A 626 5.27 35.68 53.50
C ALA A 626 5.64 37.08 52.98
N ALA A 627 5.36 37.34 51.73
CA ALA A 627 5.11 38.71 51.23
C ALA A 627 4.07 38.68 50.13
N ALA A 628 3.02 39.43 50.39
CA ALA A 628 1.78 39.54 49.58
C ALA A 628 1.95 40.49 48.36
N GLY A 629 1.21 40.16 47.29
CA GLY A 629 0.51 40.97 46.32
C GLY A 629 1.31 41.58 45.14
N PRO A 630 0.60 42.01 44.08
CA PRO A 630 -0.86 42.06 43.89
C PRO A 630 -1.37 41.39 42.60
N ALA A 631 -2.67 41.20 42.58
CA ALA A 631 -3.50 40.73 41.50
C ALA A 631 -3.47 41.64 40.25
N THR A 632 -3.47 41.05 39.08
CA THR A 632 -3.94 41.71 37.86
C THR A 632 -4.90 40.79 37.11
N ALA A 633 -6.00 41.37 36.67
CA ALA A 633 -7.22 40.81 36.09
C ALA A 633 -7.03 40.28 34.66
N PRO A 634 -8.02 39.50 34.14
CA PRO A 634 -7.90 38.83 32.85
C PRO A 634 -8.23 39.77 31.68
N LEU A 635 -7.42 39.68 30.62
CA LEU A 635 -7.68 40.35 29.35
C LEU A 635 -8.69 39.52 28.50
N SER A 636 -9.78 40.20 28.20
CA SER A 636 -10.89 39.78 27.33
C SER A 636 -10.47 39.76 25.87
N LEU A 637 -10.90 38.71 25.15
CA LEU A 637 -10.91 38.60 23.69
C LEU A 637 -11.96 39.51 23.06
N PRO A 638 -11.72 40.16 21.91
CA PRO A 638 -12.77 40.85 21.16
C PRO A 638 -13.51 39.87 20.23
N ARG A 639 -14.83 39.91 20.32
CA ARG A 639 -15.78 39.37 19.35
C ARG A 639 -15.65 40.15 18.03
N ILE A 640 -15.56 39.44 16.92
CA ILE A 640 -15.81 40.02 15.58
C ILE A 640 -17.26 39.76 15.24
N LEU A 641 -17.96 40.86 15.03
CA LEU A 641 -19.35 40.97 14.61
C LEU A 641 -19.49 40.67 13.12
N ASP A 642 -20.57 40.00 12.84
CA ASP A 642 -21.29 39.85 11.60
C ASP A 642 -21.65 41.24 10.97
N GLY A 643 -21.59 41.34 9.66
CA GLY A 643 -21.94 42.55 8.94
C GLY A 643 -22.08 42.33 7.44
N SER A 644 -23.28 41.91 7.03
CA SER A 644 -23.78 42.02 5.65
C SER A 644 -23.89 43.48 5.21
N GLN A 645 -23.48 43.80 4.01
CA GLN A 645 -24.30 44.48 2.96
C GLN A 645 -23.45 45.12 1.86
N LYS A 646 -23.76 44.68 0.64
CA LYS A 646 -24.13 45.47 -0.57
C LYS A 646 -23.22 46.57 -1.12
N ASP A 647 -23.13 46.42 -2.42
CA ASP A 647 -23.11 47.39 -3.51
C ASP A 647 -21.79 47.95 -4.04
N GLY A 648 -21.57 47.62 -5.30
CA GLY A 648 -21.55 48.59 -6.36
C GLY A 648 -20.24 48.83 -7.09
N SER A 649 -20.23 48.36 -8.31
CA SER A 649 -19.60 49.01 -9.49
C SER A 649 -18.09 49.36 -9.44
N LEU A 650 -17.32 48.66 -10.21
CA LEU A 650 -16.72 49.07 -11.52
C LEU A 650 -15.98 47.87 -12.12
#